data_2e23d441d3d716ae2ca494096ef4972d
#
_entry.id   2e23d441d3d716ae2ca494096ef4972d
#
_cell.length_a   1.000
_cell.length_b   1.000
_cell.length_c   1.000
_cell.angle_alpha   90.00
_cell.angle_beta   90.00
_cell.angle_gamma   90.00
#
_symmetry.space_group_name_H-M   'P 1'
#
loop_
_entity.id
_entity.type
_entity.pdbx_description
1 polymer ?
#
loop_
_entity_poly.entity_id
_entity_poly.type
_entity_poly.pdbx_seq_one_letter_code
_entity_poly.pdbx_strand_id
1 'polypeptide(L)'
;MDEHIFDKVQEVDMQKTMKDYYIDYAMSVIASRALPDVRDGLKPVQRRILYSMVELNNGPDKPHRKCARIVGDTMGKYHPHGDSSIYEALVKLAQDFNTRYPLVDGHGNFGSVDGDGAAAMRYTEARLSRISMEMTADLNKDTVDFIPNFDETEKEPTVLPSRYPNLLVNGTSGIAVGMATNIPPHNLREVIGAVVKIIDNKIENNRDTSLEEILEIVKGPDFPTGGTIIGKTAIEEAYRTGRAKIKVRAVTNIEPMTNGKNRIVVTELPYMVNKARLIEKIAELVRDKRIDGITDLRDESDREGMRIAIELRRDVNPNIILNQLYKHTQLQDTFGVIMLALVDNQPKVLNLYEMLKYYLMHQEDVVTRRTKYDLNKAEERAHILEGLIIALDNIDRVISIIRGSENVHTARESLMKEFNLTEAQSQAIVDMRLRALTGLERSKIEAELAELQKKIDEYKAILADKNKLLTVIKTEISIIADKYGDDRRTSIGFDEYDISMEDLIPDEPCVIARTNMGYVKRMTPDNFKSQHRGGKGIKGMQTLEEDYIEDLFMTTSHYVLTFFTNTGRAYKLKAYEIPEAGRTSRGTAIINLLQLAPGETITAVVPVKIEDIKDDDYLFMATKNGIVKKTPCKEFANIRKNGIQAMTLRDDDELIEVKLTDDTTEVMMVTKLGMCIRFKATDVRPTGRSAMGVIGMNLMDTDEVVGVQLNNQGNTMLIVSENGMGKKTDINEYAVQHRGGKGVKCYKITEKTGNVIGAKAVDDTREVMLITTEGIIIRLACRDISTLGRITSGVKLINLDEGVKVATVSKVRKNPSDENGSEASDENGYSEENIATDTQEDAVDIQDKSIDRLLDAAEKDQQQ
;
A
#
# COMPACT_ATOMS: atom_id res chain seq x y z
N MET A 1 -68.92 -29.03 27.93
CA MET A 1 -67.74 -29.79 27.42
C MET A 1 -66.63 -28.79 27.26
N ASP A 2 -65.87 -28.63 28.37
CA ASP A 2 -64.72 -27.73 28.31
C ASP A 2 -63.54 -28.56 27.76
N GLU A 3 -63.22 -28.29 26.51
CA GLU A 3 -61.94 -28.73 25.92
C GLU A 3 -60.85 -27.90 26.54
N HIS A 4 -60.20 -28.45 27.58
CA HIS A 4 -58.93 -27.97 28.06
C HIS A 4 -57.89 -28.13 26.95
N ILE A 5 -57.62 -27.06 26.22
CA ILE A 5 -56.45 -26.93 25.41
C ILE A 5 -55.25 -26.86 26.39
N PHE A 6 -54.64 -27.99 26.68
CA PHE A 6 -53.39 -28.04 27.40
C PHE A 6 -52.29 -27.51 26.46
N ASP A 7 -51.97 -26.25 26.56
CA ASP A 7 -50.73 -25.69 26.06
C ASP A 7 -49.60 -26.46 26.75
N LYS A 8 -48.95 -27.33 26.04
CA LYS A 8 -47.82 -28.10 26.53
C LYS A 8 -46.63 -27.14 26.64
N VAL A 9 -46.49 -26.48 27.80
CA VAL A 9 -45.32 -25.65 28.09
C VAL A 9 -44.09 -26.55 28.08
N GLN A 10 -43.24 -26.36 27.12
CA GLN A 10 -42.00 -27.08 27.01
C GLN A 10 -40.90 -26.19 27.53
N GLU A 11 -40.27 -26.57 28.64
CA GLU A 11 -39.08 -25.86 29.13
C GLU A 11 -37.93 -26.08 28.19
N VAL A 12 -37.39 -24.98 27.67
CA VAL A 12 -36.29 -25.00 26.75
C VAL A 12 -35.11 -24.23 27.35
N ASP A 13 -33.97 -24.87 27.44
CA ASP A 13 -32.71 -24.18 27.82
C ASP A 13 -32.35 -23.17 26.75
N MET A 14 -32.57 -21.89 27.04
CA MET A 14 -32.36 -20.79 26.14
C MET A 14 -30.90 -20.72 25.65
N GLN A 15 -29.91 -20.97 26.52
CA GLN A 15 -28.50 -20.93 26.19
C GLN A 15 -28.14 -22.04 25.19
N LYS A 16 -28.59 -23.23 25.42
CA LYS A 16 -28.36 -24.39 24.56
C LYS A 16 -29.03 -24.17 23.20
N THR A 17 -30.30 -23.80 23.19
CA THR A 17 -31.09 -23.60 21.97
C THR A 17 -30.52 -22.47 21.11
N MET A 18 -30.14 -21.34 21.72
CA MET A 18 -29.48 -20.26 21.00
C MET A 18 -28.15 -20.67 20.40
N LYS A 19 -27.36 -21.47 21.12
CA LYS A 19 -26.09 -22.01 20.65
C LYS A 19 -26.27 -22.95 19.47
N ASP A 20 -27.22 -23.86 19.54
CA ASP A 20 -27.51 -24.84 18.49
C ASP A 20 -28.00 -24.12 17.21
N TYR A 21 -28.97 -23.22 17.31
CA TYR A 21 -29.47 -22.43 16.19
C TYR A 21 -28.42 -21.48 15.60
N TYR A 22 -27.51 -20.94 16.42
CA TYR A 22 -26.42 -20.11 15.92
C TYR A 22 -25.41 -20.93 15.11
N ILE A 23 -25.13 -22.16 15.55
CA ILE A 23 -24.28 -23.09 14.80
C ILE A 23 -24.92 -23.45 13.46
N ASP A 24 -26.20 -23.81 13.45
CA ASP A 24 -26.95 -24.14 12.22
C ASP A 24 -26.97 -22.96 11.25
N TYR A 25 -27.23 -21.75 11.76
CA TYR A 25 -27.15 -20.52 10.95
C TYR A 25 -25.74 -20.30 10.41
N ALA A 26 -24.72 -20.41 11.24
CA ALA A 26 -23.32 -20.26 10.82
C ALA A 26 -22.94 -21.27 9.72
N MET A 27 -23.29 -22.54 9.89
CA MET A 27 -23.05 -23.58 8.91
C MET A 27 -23.77 -23.30 7.58
N SER A 28 -25.02 -22.84 7.63
CA SER A 28 -25.76 -22.46 6.44
C SER A 28 -25.11 -21.27 5.71
N VAL A 29 -24.67 -20.22 6.46
CA VAL A 29 -23.98 -19.07 5.84
C VAL A 29 -22.65 -19.47 5.21
N ILE A 30 -21.89 -20.36 5.85
CA ILE A 30 -20.59 -20.84 5.36
C ILE A 30 -20.77 -21.69 4.11
N ALA A 31 -21.61 -22.75 4.17
CA ALA A 31 -21.71 -23.74 3.11
C ALA A 31 -22.60 -23.29 1.94
N SER A 32 -23.65 -22.46 2.20
CA SER A 32 -24.72 -22.22 1.22
C SER A 32 -24.92 -20.74 0.83
N ARG A 33 -24.05 -19.83 1.28
CA ARG A 33 -24.26 -18.38 0.98
C ARG A 33 -23.00 -17.60 0.63
N ALA A 34 -21.99 -17.56 1.54
CA ALA A 34 -20.94 -16.56 1.50
C ALA A 34 -19.66 -17.02 0.78
N LEU A 35 -19.35 -18.31 0.82
CA LEU A 35 -18.11 -18.87 0.30
C LEU A 35 -18.29 -19.50 -1.08
N PRO A 36 -17.26 -19.37 -1.97
CA PRO A 36 -17.25 -20.02 -3.26
C PRO A 36 -16.86 -21.50 -3.17
N ASP A 37 -17.35 -22.32 -4.08
CA ASP A 37 -16.82 -23.68 -4.30
C ASP A 37 -15.47 -23.59 -5.06
N VAL A 38 -14.48 -24.39 -4.67
CA VAL A 38 -13.14 -24.37 -5.27
C VAL A 38 -13.16 -24.77 -6.75
N ARG A 39 -14.13 -25.59 -7.17
CA ARG A 39 -14.24 -26.19 -8.51
C ARG A 39 -14.70 -25.19 -9.57
N ASP A 40 -15.75 -24.39 -9.29
CA ASP A 40 -16.31 -23.43 -10.25
C ASP A 40 -16.15 -21.97 -9.83
N GLY A 41 -15.67 -21.71 -8.59
CA GLY A 41 -15.41 -20.35 -8.09
C GLY A 41 -16.66 -19.52 -7.83
N LEU A 42 -17.85 -20.13 -7.80
CA LEU A 42 -19.10 -19.43 -7.68
C LEU A 42 -19.74 -19.61 -6.30
N LYS A 43 -20.40 -18.56 -5.83
CA LYS A 43 -21.33 -18.63 -4.72
C LYS A 43 -22.66 -19.24 -5.21
N PRO A 44 -23.47 -19.85 -4.34
CA PRO A 44 -24.73 -20.45 -4.76
C PRO A 44 -25.65 -19.51 -5.55
N VAL A 45 -25.80 -18.24 -5.12
CA VAL A 45 -26.63 -17.27 -5.85
C VAL A 45 -26.11 -17.01 -7.26
N GLN A 46 -24.79 -16.90 -7.46
CA GLN A 46 -24.19 -16.67 -8.77
C GLN A 46 -24.40 -17.88 -9.70
N ARG A 47 -24.20 -19.09 -9.16
CA ARG A 47 -24.42 -20.33 -9.91
C ARG A 47 -25.88 -20.48 -10.35
N ARG A 48 -26.83 -20.18 -9.47
CA ARG A 48 -28.25 -20.21 -9.76
C ARG A 48 -28.68 -19.19 -10.80
N ILE A 49 -28.10 -17.98 -10.79
CA ILE A 49 -28.34 -16.96 -11.81
C ILE A 49 -27.88 -17.45 -13.19
N LEU A 50 -26.63 -17.95 -13.30
CA LEU A 50 -26.11 -18.44 -14.56
C LEU A 50 -26.91 -19.65 -15.07
N TYR A 51 -27.28 -20.59 -14.20
CA TYR A 51 -28.10 -21.74 -14.55
C TYR A 51 -29.50 -21.33 -15.02
N SER A 52 -30.19 -20.43 -14.31
CA SER A 52 -31.48 -19.88 -14.75
C SER A 52 -31.38 -19.21 -16.12
N MET A 53 -30.29 -18.47 -16.40
CA MET A 53 -30.09 -17.86 -17.73
C MET A 53 -29.87 -18.92 -18.83
N VAL A 54 -29.26 -20.06 -18.54
CA VAL A 54 -29.13 -21.20 -19.47
C VAL A 54 -30.52 -21.80 -19.75
N GLU A 55 -31.30 -22.09 -18.70
CA GLU A 55 -32.67 -22.64 -18.85
C GLU A 55 -33.59 -21.69 -19.61
N LEU A 56 -33.41 -20.38 -19.42
CA LEU A 56 -34.11 -19.36 -20.22
C LEU A 56 -33.64 -19.28 -21.67
N ASN A 57 -32.64 -20.07 -22.08
CA ASN A 57 -31.98 -19.97 -23.38
C ASN A 57 -31.54 -18.53 -23.71
N ASN A 58 -30.91 -17.88 -22.74
CA ASN A 58 -30.48 -16.48 -22.81
C ASN A 58 -28.96 -16.37 -23.11
N GLY A 59 -28.54 -17.04 -24.18
CA GLY A 59 -27.14 -17.09 -24.62
C GLY A 59 -26.68 -15.81 -25.34
N PRO A 60 -25.35 -15.69 -25.63
CA PRO A 60 -24.74 -14.50 -26.22
C PRO A 60 -25.27 -14.16 -27.64
N ASP A 61 -25.82 -15.15 -28.33
CA ASP A 61 -26.40 -14.99 -29.66
C ASP A 61 -27.90 -14.60 -29.63
N LYS A 62 -28.47 -14.46 -28.45
CA LYS A 62 -29.90 -14.11 -28.26
C LYS A 62 -30.00 -12.64 -27.85
N PRO A 63 -31.19 -12.02 -28.09
CA PRO A 63 -31.46 -10.68 -27.57
C PRO A 63 -31.34 -10.63 -26.04
N HIS A 64 -30.91 -9.49 -25.51
CA HIS A 64 -30.92 -9.23 -24.07
C HIS A 64 -32.35 -9.36 -23.51
N ARG A 65 -32.47 -9.87 -22.29
CA ARG A 65 -33.73 -9.95 -21.56
C ARG A 65 -33.73 -8.98 -20.38
N LYS A 66 -34.90 -8.46 -20.00
CA LYS A 66 -35.04 -7.62 -18.81
C LYS A 66 -34.49 -8.35 -17.58
N CYS A 67 -33.64 -7.68 -16.80
CA CYS A 67 -33.08 -8.24 -15.56
C CYS A 67 -34.17 -8.70 -14.59
N ALA A 68 -35.31 -7.98 -14.53
CA ALA A 68 -36.47 -8.38 -13.76
C ALA A 68 -36.97 -9.78 -14.11
N ARG A 69 -36.90 -10.22 -15.38
CA ARG A 69 -37.29 -11.57 -15.81
C ARG A 69 -36.33 -12.61 -15.31
N ILE A 70 -35.01 -12.34 -15.41
CA ILE A 70 -33.94 -13.25 -14.94
C ILE A 70 -34.02 -13.40 -13.43
N VAL A 71 -34.13 -12.29 -12.68
CA VAL A 71 -34.27 -12.27 -11.22
C VAL A 71 -35.52 -13.04 -10.78
N GLY A 72 -36.67 -12.80 -11.43
CA GLY A 72 -37.90 -13.47 -11.10
C GLY A 72 -37.88 -14.97 -11.33
N ASP A 73 -37.27 -15.46 -12.42
CA ASP A 73 -37.08 -16.88 -12.71
C ASP A 73 -36.12 -17.55 -11.72
N THR A 74 -34.98 -16.88 -11.41
CA THR A 74 -34.01 -17.37 -10.43
C THR A 74 -34.63 -17.47 -9.03
N MET A 75 -35.38 -16.43 -8.61
CA MET A 75 -36.03 -16.40 -7.29
C MET A 75 -37.13 -17.47 -7.18
N GLY A 76 -37.93 -17.61 -8.19
CA GLY A 76 -39.08 -18.51 -8.18
C GLY A 76 -38.71 -19.99 -8.23
N LYS A 77 -37.60 -20.34 -8.91
CA LYS A 77 -37.19 -21.73 -9.11
C LYS A 77 -36.04 -22.20 -8.22
N TYR A 78 -35.06 -21.35 -7.93
CA TYR A 78 -33.79 -21.81 -7.35
C TYR A 78 -33.34 -21.10 -6.08
N HIS A 79 -33.65 -19.79 -5.95
CA HIS A 79 -33.07 -18.99 -4.86
C HIS A 79 -34.14 -18.25 -4.05
N PRO A 80 -34.66 -18.85 -2.95
CA PRO A 80 -35.77 -18.32 -2.17
C PRO A 80 -35.36 -17.16 -1.24
N HIS A 81 -34.78 -16.10 -1.82
CA HIS A 81 -34.35 -14.88 -1.12
C HIS A 81 -34.81 -13.63 -1.85
N GLY A 82 -34.58 -12.44 -1.23
CA GLY A 82 -35.05 -11.17 -1.79
C GLY A 82 -34.48 -10.87 -3.19
N ASP A 83 -35.32 -10.31 -4.06
CA ASP A 83 -35.00 -9.94 -5.43
C ASP A 83 -33.83 -8.98 -5.54
N SER A 84 -33.71 -8.03 -4.61
CA SER A 84 -32.61 -7.06 -4.57
C SER A 84 -31.24 -7.76 -4.44
N SER A 85 -31.13 -8.79 -3.60
CA SER A 85 -29.88 -9.52 -3.42
C SER A 85 -29.47 -10.32 -4.66
N ILE A 86 -30.46 -10.88 -5.37
CA ILE A 86 -30.23 -11.58 -6.65
C ILE A 86 -29.82 -10.59 -7.74
N TYR A 87 -30.51 -9.44 -7.80
CA TYR A 87 -30.18 -8.39 -8.76
C TYR A 87 -28.78 -7.80 -8.54
N GLU A 88 -28.40 -7.49 -7.31
CA GLU A 88 -27.04 -7.02 -6.99
C GLU A 88 -25.95 -8.04 -7.37
N ALA A 89 -26.23 -9.35 -7.16
CA ALA A 89 -25.31 -10.39 -7.60
C ALA A 89 -25.19 -10.44 -9.13
N LEU A 90 -26.32 -10.32 -9.85
CA LEU A 90 -26.33 -10.24 -11.32
C LEU A 90 -25.56 -9.02 -11.83
N VAL A 91 -25.77 -7.86 -11.20
CA VAL A 91 -25.08 -6.60 -11.54
C VAL A 91 -23.57 -6.76 -11.39
N LYS A 92 -23.08 -7.33 -10.29
CA LYS A 92 -21.64 -7.54 -10.07
C LYS A 92 -21.00 -8.44 -11.11
N LEU A 93 -21.73 -9.45 -11.62
CA LEU A 93 -21.26 -10.33 -12.70
C LEU A 93 -21.14 -9.62 -14.06
N ALA A 94 -21.82 -8.48 -14.23
CA ALA A 94 -21.81 -7.69 -15.46
C ALA A 94 -20.86 -6.48 -15.43
N GLN A 95 -20.40 -6.05 -14.22
CA GLN A 95 -19.53 -4.88 -14.05
C GLN A 95 -18.08 -5.23 -14.42
N ASP A 96 -17.51 -4.56 -15.41
CA ASP A 96 -16.15 -4.77 -15.92
C ASP A 96 -15.05 -4.22 -14.99
N PHE A 97 -15.41 -3.31 -14.07
CA PHE A 97 -14.53 -2.80 -13.00
C PHE A 97 -14.55 -3.65 -11.73
N ASN A 98 -15.52 -4.58 -11.59
CA ASN A 98 -15.59 -5.53 -10.47
C ASN A 98 -15.14 -6.94 -10.85
N THR A 99 -15.43 -7.39 -12.07
CA THR A 99 -15.18 -8.75 -12.55
C THR A 99 -14.19 -8.69 -13.69
N ARG A 100 -13.04 -9.39 -13.56
CA ARG A 100 -11.95 -9.33 -14.54
C ARG A 100 -12.36 -9.86 -15.92
N TYR A 101 -13.18 -10.91 -15.95
CA TYR A 101 -13.84 -11.47 -17.14
C TYR A 101 -15.34 -11.59 -16.86
N PRO A 102 -16.16 -10.59 -17.22
CA PRO A 102 -17.58 -10.55 -16.91
C PRO A 102 -18.33 -11.77 -17.44
N LEU A 103 -19.15 -12.40 -16.59
CA LEU A 103 -19.96 -13.56 -16.92
C LEU A 103 -21.32 -13.20 -17.51
N VAL A 104 -21.73 -11.97 -17.34
CA VAL A 104 -22.99 -11.41 -17.82
C VAL A 104 -22.69 -10.23 -18.74
N ASP A 105 -23.33 -10.20 -19.90
CA ASP A 105 -23.33 -9.08 -20.84
C ASP A 105 -24.55 -8.21 -20.52
N GLY A 106 -24.31 -7.03 -19.92
CA GLY A 106 -25.32 -6.09 -19.47
C GLY A 106 -25.59 -4.98 -20.48
N HIS A 107 -26.85 -4.57 -20.62
CA HIS A 107 -27.28 -3.44 -21.43
C HIS A 107 -28.11 -2.46 -20.59
N GLY A 108 -27.64 -1.20 -20.51
CA GLY A 108 -28.19 -0.16 -19.65
C GLY A 108 -27.21 0.31 -18.59
N ASN A 109 -27.68 0.95 -17.53
CA ASN A 109 -26.86 1.44 -16.44
C ASN A 109 -26.69 0.36 -15.36
N PHE A 110 -25.49 -0.22 -15.27
CA PHE A 110 -25.10 -1.20 -14.26
C PHE A 110 -24.21 -0.60 -13.15
N GLY A 111 -24.22 0.73 -12.98
CA GLY A 111 -23.39 1.46 -12.03
C GLY A 111 -22.05 1.89 -12.61
N SER A 112 -21.27 2.60 -11.81
CA SER A 112 -19.96 3.15 -12.19
C SER A 112 -18.92 2.99 -11.08
N VAL A 113 -17.65 3.33 -11.40
CA VAL A 113 -16.55 3.39 -10.44
C VAL A 113 -16.75 4.51 -9.40
N ASP A 114 -17.64 5.47 -9.66
CA ASP A 114 -18.04 6.53 -8.74
C ASP A 114 -18.93 6.03 -7.59
N GLY A 115 -19.37 4.77 -7.69
CA GLY A 115 -20.22 4.14 -6.68
C GLY A 115 -21.70 4.36 -6.93
N ASP A 116 -22.05 4.84 -8.11
CA ASP A 116 -23.44 4.89 -8.54
C ASP A 116 -24.04 3.49 -8.57
N GLY A 117 -25.25 3.35 -8.06
CA GLY A 117 -26.01 2.12 -8.12
C GLY A 117 -26.49 1.80 -9.54
N ALA A 118 -26.72 0.51 -9.82
CA ALA A 118 -27.39 0.12 -11.05
C ALA A 118 -28.82 0.68 -11.10
N ALA A 119 -29.29 0.99 -12.31
CA ALA A 119 -30.69 1.35 -12.52
C ALA A 119 -31.61 0.18 -12.11
N ALA A 120 -32.87 0.48 -11.76
CA ALA A 120 -33.80 -0.56 -11.36
C ALA A 120 -33.94 -1.67 -12.43
N MET A 121 -34.08 -2.93 -12.00
CA MET A 121 -34.04 -4.14 -12.85
C MET A 121 -35.09 -4.17 -13.99
N ARG A 122 -36.13 -3.31 -13.92
CA ARG A 122 -37.11 -3.13 -14.98
C ARG A 122 -36.55 -2.35 -16.19
N TYR A 123 -35.47 -1.59 -16.01
CA TYR A 123 -34.83 -0.80 -17.07
C TYR A 123 -33.63 -1.52 -17.68
N THR A 124 -32.84 -2.24 -16.87
CA THR A 124 -31.66 -2.94 -17.32
C THR A 124 -32.03 -4.27 -18.02
N GLU A 125 -31.14 -4.68 -18.92
CA GLU A 125 -31.27 -5.93 -19.68
C GLU A 125 -29.93 -6.70 -19.60
N ALA A 126 -29.98 -8.04 -19.66
CA ALA A 126 -28.81 -8.87 -19.57
C ALA A 126 -28.94 -10.15 -20.40
N ARG A 127 -27.79 -10.72 -20.75
CA ARG A 127 -27.65 -12.06 -21.34
C ARG A 127 -26.32 -12.68 -20.87
N LEU A 128 -26.14 -13.98 -21.09
CA LEU A 128 -24.85 -14.63 -20.84
C LEU A 128 -23.77 -14.05 -21.76
N SER A 129 -22.59 -13.82 -21.22
CA SER A 129 -21.42 -13.44 -22.00
C SER A 129 -20.86 -14.66 -22.76
N ARG A 130 -19.98 -14.45 -23.73
CA ARG A 130 -19.40 -15.55 -24.49
C ARG A 130 -18.55 -16.48 -23.62
N ILE A 131 -17.79 -15.95 -22.68
CA ILE A 131 -16.95 -16.75 -21.78
C ILE A 131 -17.79 -17.57 -20.79
N SER A 132 -18.97 -17.11 -20.39
CA SER A 132 -19.86 -17.85 -19.49
C SER A 132 -20.41 -19.13 -20.11
N MET A 133 -20.43 -19.23 -21.45
CA MET A 133 -20.77 -20.49 -22.13
C MET A 133 -19.74 -21.59 -21.86
N GLU A 134 -18.48 -21.23 -21.61
CA GLU A 134 -17.44 -22.21 -21.21
C GLU A 134 -17.62 -22.67 -19.75
N MET A 135 -18.29 -21.87 -18.90
CA MET A 135 -18.66 -22.27 -17.54
C MET A 135 -19.78 -23.33 -17.52
N THR A 136 -20.72 -23.26 -18.48
CA THR A 136 -21.95 -24.06 -18.54
C THR A 136 -21.94 -25.12 -19.64
N ALA A 137 -20.80 -25.28 -20.32
CA ALA A 137 -20.66 -26.22 -21.42
C ALA A 137 -20.91 -27.66 -20.97
N ASP A 138 -21.61 -28.43 -21.83
CA ASP A 138 -21.89 -29.87 -21.61
C ASP A 138 -22.69 -30.20 -20.32
N LEU A 139 -23.42 -29.21 -19.75
CA LEU A 139 -24.22 -29.39 -18.54
C LEU A 139 -25.31 -30.49 -18.72
N ASN A 140 -25.80 -30.68 -19.96
CA ASN A 140 -26.79 -31.66 -20.34
C ASN A 140 -26.23 -33.06 -20.58
N LYS A 141 -24.92 -33.29 -20.38
CA LYS A 141 -24.22 -34.57 -20.61
C LYS A 141 -23.83 -35.27 -19.31
N ASP A 142 -24.59 -35.08 -18.26
CA ASP A 142 -24.34 -35.69 -16.94
C ASP A 142 -22.93 -35.43 -16.39
N THR A 143 -22.37 -34.24 -16.65
CA THR A 143 -21.01 -33.87 -16.25
C THR A 143 -20.88 -33.52 -14.78
N VAL A 144 -21.96 -33.10 -14.12
CA VAL A 144 -22.05 -32.69 -12.72
C VAL A 144 -23.30 -33.27 -12.07
N ASP A 145 -23.30 -33.29 -10.72
CA ASP A 145 -24.45 -33.80 -9.99
C ASP A 145 -25.53 -32.73 -9.86
N PHE A 146 -26.79 -33.14 -9.91
CA PHE A 146 -27.98 -32.31 -9.72
C PHE A 146 -28.66 -32.71 -8.43
N ILE A 147 -29.09 -31.71 -7.67
CA ILE A 147 -29.89 -31.83 -6.44
C ILE A 147 -31.26 -31.21 -6.65
N PRO A 148 -32.28 -31.65 -5.89
CA PRO A 148 -33.57 -30.91 -5.86
C PRO A 148 -33.37 -29.48 -5.37
N ASN A 149 -34.18 -28.57 -5.89
CA ASN A 149 -34.28 -27.22 -5.39
C ASN A 149 -35.00 -27.18 -4.02
N PHE A 150 -35.26 -25.97 -3.50
CA PHE A 150 -35.82 -25.76 -2.15
C PHE A 150 -37.25 -26.34 -1.96
N ASP A 151 -38.04 -26.51 -3.02
CA ASP A 151 -39.41 -27.05 -2.98
C ASP A 151 -39.54 -28.41 -3.70
N GLU A 152 -38.43 -29.00 -4.12
CA GLU A 152 -38.34 -30.29 -4.80
C GLU A 152 -39.06 -30.38 -6.17
N THR A 153 -39.45 -29.22 -6.74
CA THR A 153 -40.14 -29.18 -8.04
C THR A 153 -39.17 -29.15 -9.22
N GLU A 154 -37.97 -28.62 -9.03
CA GLU A 154 -36.95 -28.49 -10.07
C GLU A 154 -35.62 -29.07 -9.57
N LYS A 155 -34.64 -29.19 -10.47
CA LYS A 155 -33.27 -29.63 -10.14
C LYS A 155 -32.28 -28.53 -10.44
N GLU A 156 -31.31 -28.36 -9.60
CA GLU A 156 -30.20 -27.42 -9.77
C GLU A 156 -28.84 -28.14 -9.72
N PRO A 157 -27.81 -27.69 -10.46
CA PRO A 157 -26.49 -28.30 -10.42
C PRO A 157 -25.77 -27.93 -9.12
N THR A 158 -25.08 -28.88 -8.51
CA THR A 158 -24.26 -28.65 -7.30
C THR A 158 -23.06 -27.74 -7.59
N VAL A 159 -22.51 -27.85 -8.81
CA VAL A 159 -21.37 -27.12 -9.34
C VAL A 159 -21.49 -27.02 -10.85
N LEU A 160 -20.92 -26.00 -11.49
CA LEU A 160 -20.85 -25.92 -12.95
C LEU A 160 -19.61 -26.65 -13.50
N PRO A 161 -19.63 -27.16 -14.74
CA PRO A 161 -18.50 -27.81 -15.38
C PRO A 161 -17.23 -26.95 -15.45
N SER A 162 -17.37 -25.63 -15.63
CA SER A 162 -16.31 -24.63 -15.51
C SER A 162 -15.01 -24.98 -16.26
N ARG A 163 -15.01 -24.92 -17.59
CA ARG A 163 -13.85 -25.29 -18.43
C ARG A 163 -12.60 -24.43 -18.23
N TYR A 164 -12.63 -23.40 -17.39
CA TYR A 164 -11.47 -22.62 -16.99
C TYR A 164 -11.52 -22.34 -15.47
N PRO A 165 -10.38 -22.08 -14.80
CA PRO A 165 -10.31 -21.93 -13.33
C PRO A 165 -10.88 -20.58 -12.86
N ASN A 166 -12.20 -20.43 -12.93
CA ASN A 166 -12.93 -19.18 -12.66
C ASN A 166 -12.64 -18.60 -11.27
N LEU A 167 -12.44 -19.44 -10.24
CA LEU A 167 -12.12 -18.96 -8.89
C LEU A 167 -10.90 -18.05 -8.85
N LEU A 168 -9.83 -18.39 -9.55
CA LEU A 168 -8.62 -17.58 -9.63
C LEU A 168 -8.74 -16.46 -10.68
N VAL A 169 -9.39 -16.74 -11.81
CA VAL A 169 -9.50 -15.78 -12.92
C VAL A 169 -10.33 -14.56 -12.53
N ASN A 170 -11.50 -14.76 -11.92
CA ASN A 170 -12.38 -13.65 -11.50
C ASN A 170 -12.22 -13.27 -10.03
N GLY A 171 -11.63 -14.15 -9.22
CA GLY A 171 -11.58 -13.93 -7.79
C GLY A 171 -12.97 -13.92 -7.13
N THR A 172 -13.00 -13.66 -5.84
CA THR A 172 -14.24 -13.47 -5.10
C THR A 172 -13.98 -12.86 -3.74
N SER A 173 -14.94 -12.13 -3.19
CA SER A 173 -14.92 -11.67 -1.80
C SER A 173 -16.20 -12.10 -1.08
N GLY A 174 -16.12 -12.47 0.18
CA GLY A 174 -17.27 -12.89 0.97
C GLY A 174 -16.99 -12.88 2.46
N ILE A 175 -18.04 -12.54 3.23
CA ILE A 175 -17.98 -12.51 4.70
C ILE A 175 -18.94 -13.56 5.21
N ALA A 176 -18.43 -14.57 5.89
CA ALA A 176 -19.19 -15.59 6.58
C ALA A 176 -19.11 -15.42 8.10
N VAL A 177 -19.73 -16.33 8.85
CA VAL A 177 -19.65 -16.31 10.31
C VAL A 177 -18.28 -16.83 10.74
N GLY A 178 -17.50 -16.00 11.42
CA GLY A 178 -16.18 -16.36 11.95
C GLY A 178 -15.05 -16.43 10.91
N MET A 179 -15.33 -16.24 9.62
CA MET A 179 -14.34 -16.30 8.55
C MET A 179 -14.73 -15.42 7.37
N ALA A 180 -13.73 -15.04 6.55
CA ALA A 180 -13.93 -14.29 5.32
C ALA A 180 -13.05 -14.87 4.21
N THR A 181 -13.49 -14.68 2.97
CA THR A 181 -12.71 -14.96 1.77
C THR A 181 -12.48 -13.66 1.00
N ASN A 182 -11.29 -13.49 0.44
CA ASN A 182 -10.94 -12.38 -0.43
C ASN A 182 -9.84 -12.83 -1.40
N ILE A 183 -10.26 -13.50 -2.47
CA ILE A 183 -9.39 -14.06 -3.49
C ILE A 183 -9.26 -13.03 -4.61
N PRO A 184 -8.04 -12.56 -4.93
CA PRO A 184 -7.84 -11.59 -5.99
C PRO A 184 -8.06 -12.23 -7.37
N PRO A 185 -8.50 -11.46 -8.39
CA PRO A 185 -8.56 -11.93 -9.78
C PRO A 185 -7.16 -12.04 -10.39
N HIS A 186 -7.03 -12.86 -11.45
CA HIS A 186 -5.77 -13.12 -12.15
C HIS A 186 -5.96 -13.13 -13.66
N ASN A 187 -4.86 -12.98 -14.39
CA ASN A 187 -4.86 -13.08 -15.84
C ASN A 187 -5.17 -14.52 -16.32
N LEU A 188 -6.09 -14.65 -17.28
CA LEU A 188 -6.56 -15.94 -17.78
C LEU A 188 -5.42 -16.78 -18.39
N ARG A 189 -4.53 -16.16 -19.19
CA ARG A 189 -3.42 -16.86 -19.83
C ARG A 189 -2.41 -17.39 -18.81
N GLU A 190 -2.11 -16.61 -17.77
CA GLU A 190 -1.19 -17.04 -16.71
C GLU A 190 -1.74 -18.22 -15.92
N VAL A 191 -3.01 -18.15 -15.50
CA VAL A 191 -3.61 -19.23 -14.71
C VAL A 191 -3.76 -20.51 -15.53
N ILE A 192 -4.20 -20.40 -16.79
CA ILE A 192 -4.27 -21.55 -17.69
C ILE A 192 -2.86 -22.11 -17.97
N GLY A 193 -1.87 -21.25 -18.19
CA GLY A 193 -0.48 -21.67 -18.36
C GLY A 193 0.04 -22.48 -17.17
N ALA A 194 -0.33 -22.11 -15.95
CA ALA A 194 0.00 -22.88 -14.75
C ALA A 194 -0.69 -24.24 -14.71
N VAL A 195 -1.98 -24.33 -15.09
CA VAL A 195 -2.68 -25.64 -15.20
C VAL A 195 -2.02 -26.51 -16.26
N VAL A 196 -1.69 -25.95 -17.42
CA VAL A 196 -0.98 -26.69 -18.50
C VAL A 196 0.36 -27.21 -17.99
N LYS A 197 1.13 -26.41 -17.25
CA LYS A 197 2.41 -26.85 -16.64
C LYS A 197 2.23 -28.01 -15.67
N ILE A 198 1.15 -27.99 -14.86
CA ILE A 198 0.82 -29.11 -13.96
C ILE A 198 0.52 -30.39 -14.78
N ILE A 199 -0.23 -30.26 -15.87
CA ILE A 199 -0.57 -31.38 -16.74
C ILE A 199 0.70 -31.93 -17.40
N ASP A 200 1.58 -31.09 -17.95
CA ASP A 200 2.82 -31.50 -18.62
C ASP A 200 3.74 -32.26 -17.65
N ASN A 201 3.93 -31.74 -16.44
CA ASN A 201 4.73 -32.44 -15.42
C ASN A 201 4.15 -33.83 -15.04
N LYS A 202 2.80 -33.97 -15.05
CA LYS A 202 2.16 -35.26 -14.79
C LYS A 202 2.35 -36.24 -15.97
N ILE A 203 2.22 -35.75 -17.21
CA ILE A 203 2.32 -36.60 -18.42
C ILE A 203 3.77 -37.00 -18.69
N GLU A 204 4.69 -36.03 -18.72
CA GLU A 204 6.07 -36.25 -19.18
C GLU A 204 6.96 -36.78 -18.07
N ASN A 205 6.80 -36.29 -16.86
CA ASN A 205 7.72 -36.56 -15.75
C ASN A 205 7.11 -37.40 -14.63
N ASN A 206 5.81 -37.69 -14.67
CA ASN A 206 5.04 -38.41 -13.64
C ASN A 206 5.34 -37.87 -12.22
N ARG A 207 5.45 -36.56 -12.09
CA ARG A 207 5.75 -35.86 -10.82
C ARG A 207 4.77 -34.72 -10.55
N ASP A 208 4.65 -34.35 -9.28
CA ASP A 208 3.94 -33.15 -8.88
C ASP A 208 4.77 -31.90 -9.23
N THR A 209 4.08 -30.80 -9.57
CA THR A 209 4.67 -29.52 -9.88
C THR A 209 4.98 -28.78 -8.59
N SER A 210 6.15 -28.15 -8.49
CA SER A 210 6.49 -27.31 -7.34
C SER A 210 5.76 -25.96 -7.42
N LEU A 211 5.59 -25.31 -6.27
CA LEU A 211 4.97 -23.98 -6.24
C LEU A 211 5.85 -22.94 -6.96
N GLU A 212 7.17 -23.09 -6.91
CA GLU A 212 8.14 -22.21 -7.57
C GLU A 212 7.93 -22.18 -9.09
N GLU A 213 7.71 -23.35 -9.73
CA GLU A 213 7.43 -23.43 -11.17
C GLU A 213 6.11 -22.71 -11.55
N ILE A 214 5.14 -22.70 -10.64
CA ILE A 214 3.86 -21.98 -10.84
C ILE A 214 4.06 -20.47 -10.69
N LEU A 215 4.87 -20.02 -9.73
CA LEU A 215 5.19 -18.62 -9.50
C LEU A 215 5.98 -17.98 -10.67
N GLU A 216 6.70 -18.79 -11.45
CA GLU A 216 7.33 -18.34 -12.69
C GLU A 216 6.30 -17.97 -13.77
N ILE A 217 5.12 -18.58 -13.76
CA ILE A 217 4.06 -18.37 -14.76
C ILE A 217 3.03 -17.36 -14.26
N VAL A 218 2.47 -17.57 -13.06
CA VAL A 218 1.50 -16.66 -12.43
C VAL A 218 2.27 -15.56 -11.69
N LYS A 219 2.41 -14.40 -12.31
CA LYS A 219 3.23 -13.29 -11.79
C LYS A 219 2.61 -12.63 -10.56
N GLY A 220 1.29 -12.59 -10.47
CA GLY A 220 0.57 -11.92 -9.40
C GLY A 220 -0.91 -11.69 -9.73
N PRO A 221 -1.69 -11.10 -8.83
CA PRO A 221 -3.05 -10.66 -9.12
C PRO A 221 -3.11 -9.72 -10.34
N ASP A 222 -4.24 -9.75 -11.05
CA ASP A 222 -4.52 -8.91 -12.22
C ASP A 222 -5.90 -8.28 -12.05
N PHE A 223 -5.93 -7.07 -11.49
CA PHE A 223 -7.16 -6.38 -11.16
C PHE A 223 -7.83 -5.76 -12.38
N PRO A 224 -9.18 -5.76 -12.46
CA PRO A 224 -9.91 -5.19 -13.59
C PRO A 224 -9.67 -3.68 -13.76
N THR A 225 -9.40 -2.95 -12.67
CA THR A 225 -9.10 -1.51 -12.66
C THR A 225 -7.63 -1.16 -12.88
N GLY A 226 -6.77 -2.16 -13.15
CA GLY A 226 -5.33 -1.97 -13.34
C GLY A 226 -4.59 -1.69 -12.05
N GLY A 227 -3.84 -0.60 -12.01
CA GLY A 227 -3.00 -0.22 -10.87
C GLY A 227 -1.64 -0.91 -10.85
N THR A 228 -0.82 -0.57 -9.86
CA THR A 228 0.52 -1.15 -9.66
C THR A 228 0.61 -1.83 -8.30
N ILE A 229 0.95 -3.11 -8.28
CA ILE A 229 1.28 -3.84 -7.05
C ILE A 229 2.70 -3.48 -6.64
N ILE A 230 2.88 -3.14 -5.36
CA ILE A 230 4.18 -2.76 -4.79
C ILE A 230 4.79 -3.96 -4.07
N GLY A 231 5.89 -4.47 -4.66
CA GLY A 231 6.65 -5.59 -4.12
C GLY A 231 6.16 -6.98 -4.50
N LYS A 232 7.10 -7.92 -4.66
CA LYS A 232 6.82 -9.33 -4.99
C LYS A 232 6.67 -10.22 -3.77
N THR A 233 7.32 -9.88 -2.67
CA THR A 233 7.38 -10.69 -1.44
C THR A 233 5.98 -10.99 -0.89
N ALA A 234 5.08 -9.98 -0.88
CA ALA A 234 3.71 -10.16 -0.41
C ALA A 234 2.87 -11.05 -1.34
N ILE A 235 3.15 -11.05 -2.65
CA ILE A 235 2.52 -11.95 -3.62
C ILE A 235 2.94 -13.41 -3.35
N GLU A 236 4.24 -13.63 -3.18
CA GLU A 236 4.78 -14.96 -2.89
C GLU A 236 4.25 -15.51 -1.56
N GLU A 237 4.19 -14.66 -0.52
CA GLU A 237 3.59 -15.04 0.77
C GLU A 237 2.11 -15.43 0.61
N ALA A 238 1.31 -14.65 -0.16
CA ALA A 238 -0.08 -14.96 -0.44
C ALA A 238 -0.24 -16.34 -1.09
N TYR A 239 0.59 -16.64 -2.08
CA TYR A 239 0.50 -17.89 -2.85
C TYR A 239 1.04 -19.11 -2.10
N ARG A 240 1.95 -18.91 -1.13
CA ARG A 240 2.45 -20.00 -0.27
C ARG A 240 1.51 -20.31 0.89
N THR A 241 0.97 -19.28 1.53
CA THR A 241 0.22 -19.44 2.80
C THR A 241 -1.30 -19.30 2.65
N GLY A 242 -1.76 -18.79 1.51
CA GLY A 242 -3.16 -18.40 1.29
C GLY A 242 -3.55 -17.10 1.98
N ARG A 243 -2.60 -16.37 2.61
CA ARG A 243 -2.87 -15.09 3.30
C ARG A 243 -1.70 -14.13 3.16
N ALA A 244 -1.99 -12.89 2.76
CA ALA A 244 -1.03 -11.78 2.80
C ALA A 244 -1.74 -10.42 2.67
N LYS A 245 -0.95 -9.35 2.78
CA LYS A 245 -1.39 -7.97 2.55
C LYS A 245 -0.62 -7.39 1.37
N ILE A 246 -1.28 -7.25 0.23
CA ILE A 246 -0.68 -6.73 -1.00
C ILE A 246 -1.00 -5.24 -1.10
N LYS A 247 0.04 -4.40 -1.22
CA LYS A 247 -0.14 -2.96 -1.47
C LYS A 247 -0.39 -2.73 -2.94
N VAL A 248 -1.46 -2.00 -3.26
CA VAL A 248 -1.81 -1.61 -4.63
C VAL A 248 -1.85 -0.09 -4.69
N ARG A 249 -1.22 0.47 -5.70
CA ARG A 249 -1.08 1.90 -5.93
C ARG A 249 -1.75 2.30 -7.25
N ALA A 250 -2.36 3.47 -7.26
CA ALA A 250 -2.89 4.10 -8.47
C ALA A 250 -1.79 4.35 -9.50
N VAL A 251 -2.12 4.31 -10.77
CA VAL A 251 -1.22 4.77 -11.84
C VAL A 251 -1.35 6.29 -11.96
N THR A 252 -0.21 6.98 -11.79
CA THR A 252 -0.16 8.44 -11.78
C THR A 252 0.94 8.96 -12.69
N ASN A 253 0.67 10.06 -13.39
CA ASN A 253 1.63 10.77 -14.23
C ASN A 253 1.72 12.23 -13.79
N ILE A 254 2.93 12.81 -13.84
CA ILE A 254 3.15 14.24 -13.58
C ILE A 254 3.28 14.94 -14.91
N GLU A 255 2.36 15.84 -15.23
CA GLU A 255 2.33 16.61 -16.47
C GLU A 255 2.68 18.08 -16.19
N PRO A 256 3.67 18.66 -16.92
CA PRO A 256 3.96 20.09 -16.84
C PRO A 256 2.86 20.91 -17.53
N MET A 257 2.48 22.04 -16.93
CA MET A 257 1.50 22.96 -17.46
C MET A 257 2.17 24.21 -18.06
N THR A 258 1.46 24.93 -18.96
CA THR A 258 1.96 26.08 -19.70
C THR A 258 2.48 27.24 -18.82
N ASN A 259 2.10 27.31 -17.55
CA ASN A 259 2.48 28.40 -16.64
C ASN A 259 3.58 28.01 -15.64
N GLY A 260 4.37 26.95 -15.91
CA GLY A 260 5.40 26.46 -15.00
C GLY A 260 4.84 25.79 -13.74
N LYS A 261 3.52 25.51 -13.71
CA LYS A 261 2.88 24.64 -12.73
C LYS A 261 2.99 23.18 -13.19
N ASN A 262 2.79 22.26 -12.26
CA ASN A 262 2.64 20.83 -12.56
C ASN A 262 1.23 20.37 -12.15
N ARG A 263 0.74 19.33 -12.81
CA ARG A 263 -0.44 18.60 -12.36
C ARG A 263 -0.14 17.12 -12.23
N ILE A 264 -0.74 16.47 -11.25
CA ILE A 264 -0.74 15.03 -11.09
C ILE A 264 -2.01 14.52 -11.76
N VAL A 265 -1.85 13.59 -12.69
CA VAL A 265 -2.98 12.93 -13.39
C VAL A 265 -3.04 11.49 -12.93
N VAL A 266 -4.21 11.05 -12.48
CA VAL A 266 -4.48 9.66 -12.07
C VAL A 266 -5.30 9.01 -13.16
N THR A 267 -4.80 7.90 -13.73
CA THR A 267 -5.45 7.17 -14.84
C THR A 267 -6.01 5.82 -14.41
N GLU A 268 -5.50 5.23 -13.32
CA GLU A 268 -5.98 3.95 -12.78
C GLU A 268 -6.02 4.02 -11.25
N LEU A 269 -7.01 3.35 -10.65
CA LEU A 269 -7.20 3.29 -9.20
C LEU A 269 -7.00 1.87 -8.67
N PRO A 270 -6.59 1.72 -7.40
CA PRO A 270 -6.59 0.42 -6.74
C PRO A 270 -7.98 -0.23 -6.78
N TYR A 271 -8.01 -1.55 -6.88
CA TYR A 271 -9.23 -2.32 -6.98
C TYR A 271 -10.18 -2.07 -5.80
N MET A 272 -11.48 -1.93 -6.07
CA MET A 272 -12.55 -1.61 -5.11
C MET A 272 -12.50 -0.20 -4.50
N VAL A 273 -11.68 0.70 -4.98
CA VAL A 273 -11.70 2.11 -4.56
C VAL A 273 -12.80 2.87 -5.29
N ASN A 274 -13.60 3.61 -4.52
CA ASN A 274 -14.61 4.52 -5.04
C ASN A 274 -13.98 5.85 -5.44
N LYS A 275 -14.11 6.24 -6.72
CA LYS A 275 -13.46 7.45 -7.28
C LYS A 275 -14.01 8.73 -6.67
N ALA A 276 -15.32 8.88 -6.55
CA ALA A 276 -15.94 10.09 -6.00
C ALA A 276 -15.54 10.33 -4.54
N ARG A 277 -15.61 9.30 -3.69
CA ARG A 277 -15.16 9.38 -2.28
C ARG A 277 -13.67 9.68 -2.15
N LEU A 278 -12.85 9.18 -3.07
CA LEU A 278 -11.42 9.50 -3.10
C LEU A 278 -11.20 10.98 -3.38
N ILE A 279 -11.92 11.55 -4.37
CA ILE A 279 -11.85 12.98 -4.72
C ILE A 279 -12.32 13.84 -3.53
N GLU A 280 -13.44 13.50 -2.91
CA GLU A 280 -13.93 14.17 -1.69
C GLU A 280 -12.88 14.14 -0.58
N LYS A 281 -12.23 12.98 -0.36
CA LYS A 281 -11.20 12.83 0.66
C LYS A 281 -9.96 13.68 0.39
N ILE A 282 -9.55 13.80 -0.85
CA ILE A 282 -8.46 14.71 -1.24
C ILE A 282 -8.86 16.17 -0.95
N ALA A 283 -10.07 16.58 -1.33
CA ALA A 283 -10.59 17.93 -1.07
C ALA A 283 -10.65 18.23 0.44
N GLU A 284 -11.11 17.29 1.28
CA GLU A 284 -11.07 17.43 2.74
C GLU A 284 -9.65 17.67 3.27
N LEU A 285 -8.65 16.89 2.81
CA LEU A 285 -7.26 17.04 3.26
C LEU A 285 -6.66 18.39 2.88
N VAL A 286 -7.06 18.95 1.75
CA VAL A 286 -6.67 20.30 1.31
C VAL A 286 -7.34 21.35 2.19
N ARG A 287 -8.64 21.27 2.43
CA ARG A 287 -9.43 22.17 3.30
C ARG A 287 -8.88 22.17 4.73
N ASP A 288 -8.56 20.99 5.26
CA ASP A 288 -7.99 20.82 6.61
C ASP A 288 -6.52 21.22 6.70
N LYS A 289 -5.91 21.72 5.61
CA LYS A 289 -4.49 22.10 5.50
C LYS A 289 -3.52 20.98 5.91
N ARG A 290 -3.94 19.71 5.75
CA ARG A 290 -3.06 18.53 5.94
C ARG A 290 -2.17 18.28 4.74
N ILE A 291 -2.65 18.64 3.55
CA ILE A 291 -1.87 18.67 2.30
C ILE A 291 -1.96 20.10 1.78
N ASP A 292 -0.82 20.81 1.75
CA ASP A 292 -0.71 22.14 1.16
C ASP A 292 -0.05 22.04 -0.22
N GLY A 293 -0.44 22.94 -1.14
CA GLY A 293 0.16 22.98 -2.48
C GLY A 293 -0.73 22.50 -3.62
N ILE A 294 -1.94 21.99 -3.36
CA ILE A 294 -2.97 21.69 -4.37
C ILE A 294 -3.80 22.96 -4.61
N THR A 295 -3.97 23.35 -5.88
CA THR A 295 -4.73 24.55 -6.28
C THR A 295 -6.08 24.24 -6.89
N ASP A 296 -6.21 23.06 -7.53
CA ASP A 296 -7.47 22.64 -8.15
C ASP A 296 -7.53 21.11 -8.23
N LEU A 297 -8.75 20.57 -8.19
CA LEU A 297 -9.02 19.14 -8.23
C LEU A 297 -10.24 18.92 -9.12
N ARG A 298 -10.05 18.21 -10.24
CA ARG A 298 -11.13 17.95 -11.22
C ARG A 298 -11.19 16.49 -11.59
N ASP A 299 -12.40 16.00 -11.79
CA ASP A 299 -12.69 14.75 -12.49
C ASP A 299 -12.87 15.06 -13.99
N GLU A 300 -11.93 14.60 -14.77
CA GLU A 300 -11.91 14.73 -16.25
C GLU A 300 -12.21 13.39 -16.93
N SER A 301 -12.79 12.42 -16.19
CA SER A 301 -13.11 11.10 -16.73
C SER A 301 -14.18 11.19 -17.82
N ASP A 302 -13.96 10.48 -18.91
CA ASP A 302 -14.87 10.42 -20.04
C ASP A 302 -15.00 8.99 -20.62
N ARG A 303 -15.50 8.85 -21.85
CA ARG A 303 -15.64 7.55 -22.52
C ARG A 303 -14.31 6.91 -22.94
N GLU A 304 -13.23 7.69 -22.99
CA GLU A 304 -11.89 7.23 -23.34
C GLU A 304 -11.18 6.63 -22.12
N GLY A 305 -11.59 7.02 -20.90
CA GLY A 305 -11.04 6.45 -19.68
C GLY A 305 -11.18 7.34 -18.45
N MET A 306 -10.70 6.80 -17.34
CA MET A 306 -10.65 7.52 -16.06
C MET A 306 -9.50 8.53 -16.06
N ARG A 307 -9.76 9.77 -15.61
CA ARG A 307 -8.79 10.84 -15.50
C ARG A 307 -9.13 11.79 -14.34
N ILE A 308 -8.35 11.75 -13.28
CA ILE A 308 -8.45 12.72 -12.18
C ILE A 308 -7.26 13.67 -12.30
N ALA A 309 -7.50 14.97 -12.43
CA ALA A 309 -6.49 16.00 -12.55
C ALA A 309 -6.35 16.79 -11.23
N ILE A 310 -5.14 16.80 -10.66
CA ILE A 310 -4.79 17.48 -9.42
C ILE A 310 -3.75 18.54 -9.77
N GLU A 311 -4.15 19.82 -9.80
CA GLU A 311 -3.25 20.93 -10.14
C GLU A 311 -2.47 21.39 -8.89
N LEU A 312 -1.18 21.66 -9.09
CA LEU A 312 -0.28 22.07 -8.00
C LEU A 312 0.14 23.53 -8.11
N ARG A 313 0.53 24.13 -6.99
CA ARG A 313 1.24 25.42 -6.95
C ARG A 313 2.62 25.32 -7.60
N ARG A 314 3.18 26.45 -8.07
CA ARG A 314 4.50 26.49 -8.74
C ARG A 314 5.66 26.09 -7.82
N ASP A 315 5.56 26.44 -6.56
CA ASP A 315 6.61 26.34 -5.53
C ASP A 315 6.66 24.96 -4.85
N VAL A 316 5.87 24.00 -5.33
CA VAL A 316 5.71 22.70 -4.67
C VAL A 316 6.31 21.58 -5.51
N ASN A 317 7.05 20.67 -4.88
CA ASN A 317 7.53 19.47 -5.53
C ASN A 317 6.39 18.45 -5.70
N PRO A 318 6.03 18.06 -6.95
CA PRO A 318 4.91 17.15 -7.21
C PRO A 318 5.06 15.79 -6.52
N ASN A 319 6.28 15.27 -6.41
CA ASN A 319 6.54 13.98 -5.79
C ASN A 319 6.24 13.99 -4.28
N ILE A 320 6.49 15.10 -3.59
CA ILE A 320 6.18 15.24 -2.17
C ILE A 320 4.67 15.20 -1.95
N ILE A 321 3.91 15.93 -2.77
CA ILE A 321 2.44 15.91 -2.70
C ILE A 321 1.91 14.53 -3.04
N LEU A 322 2.43 13.89 -4.08
CA LEU A 322 2.02 12.54 -4.48
C LEU A 322 2.24 11.52 -3.34
N ASN A 323 3.38 11.60 -2.65
CA ASN A 323 3.66 10.73 -1.51
C ASN A 323 2.74 11.02 -0.30
N GLN A 324 2.38 12.28 -0.07
CA GLN A 324 1.38 12.62 0.94
C GLN A 324 -0.01 12.06 0.58
N LEU A 325 -0.38 12.12 -0.70
CA LEU A 325 -1.63 11.54 -1.21
C LEU A 325 -1.63 10.01 -1.03
N TYR A 326 -0.56 9.30 -1.36
CA TYR A 326 -0.44 7.85 -1.12
C TYR A 326 -0.55 7.49 0.38
N LYS A 327 -0.02 8.33 1.26
CA LYS A 327 -0.04 8.09 2.70
C LYS A 327 -1.40 8.34 3.35
N HIS A 328 -2.19 9.29 2.83
CA HIS A 328 -3.40 9.78 3.49
C HIS A 328 -4.69 9.46 2.74
N THR A 329 -4.61 8.90 1.53
CA THR A 329 -5.77 8.56 0.70
C THR A 329 -5.69 7.15 0.14
N GLN A 330 -6.77 6.68 -0.49
CA GLN A 330 -6.84 5.40 -1.17
C GLN A 330 -6.19 5.38 -2.57
N LEU A 331 -5.39 6.40 -2.93
CA LEU A 331 -4.49 6.30 -4.08
C LEU A 331 -3.44 5.19 -3.88
N GLN A 332 -3.18 4.81 -2.64
CA GLN A 332 -2.53 3.57 -2.27
C GLN A 332 -3.39 2.86 -1.23
N ASP A 333 -3.77 1.62 -1.51
CA ASP A 333 -4.57 0.81 -0.59
C ASP A 333 -3.96 -0.59 -0.41
N THR A 334 -4.41 -1.30 0.60
CA THR A 334 -3.91 -2.64 0.92
C THR A 334 -5.01 -3.67 0.66
N PHE A 335 -4.79 -4.54 -0.33
CA PHE A 335 -5.64 -5.68 -0.58
C PHE A 335 -5.25 -6.84 0.35
N GLY A 336 -6.14 -7.19 1.28
CA GLY A 336 -5.92 -8.31 2.20
C GLY A 336 -6.32 -9.62 1.52
N VAL A 337 -5.35 -10.43 1.09
CA VAL A 337 -5.58 -11.74 0.47
C VAL A 337 -5.99 -12.77 1.52
N ILE A 338 -7.10 -13.46 1.28
CA ILE A 338 -7.56 -14.61 2.06
C ILE A 338 -8.12 -15.63 1.07
N MET A 339 -7.32 -16.65 0.76
CA MET A 339 -7.64 -17.68 -0.23
C MET A 339 -8.44 -18.83 0.41
N LEU A 340 -9.64 -18.50 0.90
CA LEU A 340 -10.57 -19.43 1.53
C LEU A 340 -11.64 -19.85 0.53
N ALA A 341 -11.82 -21.16 0.32
CA ALA A 341 -12.87 -21.73 -0.53
C ALA A 341 -13.45 -23.03 0.08
N LEU A 342 -14.59 -23.46 -0.42
CA LEU A 342 -15.19 -24.74 -0.04
C LEU A 342 -14.56 -25.89 -0.83
N VAL A 343 -14.08 -26.89 -0.11
CA VAL A 343 -13.64 -28.19 -0.64
C VAL A 343 -14.50 -29.26 0.02
N ASP A 344 -15.31 -29.97 -0.76
CA ASP A 344 -16.28 -30.94 -0.25
C ASP A 344 -17.17 -30.37 0.88
N ASN A 345 -17.71 -29.17 0.64
CA ASN A 345 -18.53 -28.37 1.58
C ASN A 345 -17.80 -27.97 2.88
N GLN A 346 -16.49 -28.12 2.99
CA GLN A 346 -15.69 -27.69 4.13
C GLN A 346 -14.86 -26.46 3.76
N PRO A 347 -14.86 -25.39 4.58
CA PRO A 347 -14.06 -24.21 4.34
C PRO A 347 -12.57 -24.51 4.62
N LYS A 348 -11.71 -24.27 3.62
CA LYS A 348 -10.26 -24.46 3.72
C LYS A 348 -9.53 -23.24 3.17
N VAL A 349 -8.47 -22.80 3.87
CA VAL A 349 -7.50 -21.86 3.31
C VAL A 349 -6.53 -22.65 2.46
N LEU A 350 -6.43 -22.29 1.19
CA LEU A 350 -5.67 -23.02 0.18
C LEU A 350 -4.52 -22.16 -0.33
N ASN A 351 -3.41 -22.79 -0.68
CA ASN A 351 -2.35 -22.15 -1.45
C ASN A 351 -2.69 -22.17 -2.95
N LEU A 352 -1.90 -21.46 -3.79
CA LEU A 352 -2.16 -21.37 -5.22
C LEU A 352 -2.14 -22.74 -5.91
N TYR A 353 -1.16 -23.59 -5.59
CA TYR A 353 -1.07 -24.93 -6.17
C TYR A 353 -2.28 -25.81 -5.82
N GLU A 354 -2.73 -25.79 -4.57
CA GLU A 354 -3.88 -26.56 -4.13
C GLU A 354 -5.16 -26.16 -4.87
N MET A 355 -5.39 -24.84 -5.09
CA MET A 355 -6.54 -24.37 -5.87
C MET A 355 -6.51 -24.91 -7.30
N LEU A 356 -5.37 -24.83 -7.97
CA LEU A 356 -5.20 -25.36 -9.32
C LEU A 356 -5.35 -26.88 -9.37
N LYS A 357 -4.87 -27.58 -8.34
CA LYS A 357 -5.00 -29.03 -8.21
C LYS A 357 -6.47 -29.47 -8.07
N TYR A 358 -7.24 -28.82 -7.19
CA TYR A 358 -8.67 -29.13 -7.04
C TYR A 358 -9.46 -28.82 -8.32
N TYR A 359 -9.13 -27.72 -8.98
CA TYR A 359 -9.71 -27.41 -10.29
C TYR A 359 -9.39 -28.50 -11.33
N LEU A 360 -8.14 -28.95 -11.43
CA LEU A 360 -7.76 -30.02 -12.37
C LEU A 360 -8.45 -31.32 -12.07
N MET A 361 -8.58 -31.72 -10.79
CA MET A 361 -9.34 -32.89 -10.36
C MET A 361 -10.81 -32.82 -10.80
N HIS A 362 -11.41 -31.65 -10.68
CA HIS A 362 -12.79 -31.40 -11.17
C HIS A 362 -12.85 -31.58 -12.70
N GLN A 363 -11.90 -31.07 -13.46
CA GLN A 363 -11.87 -31.24 -14.91
C GLN A 363 -11.63 -32.72 -15.30
N GLU A 364 -10.81 -33.46 -14.59
CA GLU A 364 -10.64 -34.90 -14.79
C GLU A 364 -11.98 -35.64 -14.65
N ASP A 365 -12.82 -35.28 -13.65
CA ASP A 365 -14.16 -35.86 -13.45
C ASP A 365 -15.15 -35.43 -14.54
N VAL A 366 -15.24 -34.13 -14.83
CA VAL A 366 -16.15 -33.58 -15.87
C VAL A 366 -15.89 -34.19 -17.24
N VAL A 367 -14.63 -34.26 -17.67
CA VAL A 367 -14.27 -34.82 -18.98
C VAL A 367 -14.49 -36.33 -19.00
N THR A 368 -14.23 -37.05 -17.90
CA THR A 368 -14.52 -38.49 -17.80
C THR A 368 -16.02 -38.77 -17.92
N ARG A 369 -16.87 -38.04 -17.19
CA ARG A 369 -18.34 -38.20 -17.25
C ARG A 369 -18.89 -37.81 -18.61
N ARG A 370 -18.43 -36.72 -19.21
CA ARG A 370 -18.79 -36.32 -20.59
C ARG A 370 -18.43 -37.38 -21.59
N THR A 371 -17.21 -37.90 -21.54
CA THR A 371 -16.73 -38.92 -22.47
C THR A 371 -17.52 -40.24 -22.33
N LYS A 372 -17.88 -40.62 -21.09
CA LYS A 372 -18.78 -41.77 -20.85
C LYS A 372 -20.16 -41.57 -21.44
N TYR A 373 -20.74 -40.37 -21.27
CA TYR A 373 -22.06 -40.02 -21.83
C TYR A 373 -22.02 -40.08 -23.36
N ASP A 374 -21.02 -39.47 -23.98
CA ASP A 374 -20.84 -39.42 -25.42
C ASP A 374 -20.56 -40.82 -25.99
N LEU A 375 -19.78 -41.67 -25.29
CA LEU A 375 -19.56 -43.09 -25.63
C LEU A 375 -20.86 -43.85 -25.60
N ASN A 376 -21.65 -43.78 -24.53
CA ASN A 376 -22.94 -44.50 -24.44
C ASN A 376 -23.88 -44.06 -25.55
N LYS A 377 -23.97 -42.78 -25.88
CA LYS A 377 -24.81 -42.29 -26.96
C LYS A 377 -24.30 -42.77 -28.34
N ALA A 378 -23.01 -42.80 -28.54
CA ALA A 378 -22.42 -43.33 -29.77
C ALA A 378 -22.64 -44.83 -29.94
N GLU A 379 -22.48 -45.64 -28.85
CA GLU A 379 -22.77 -47.06 -28.83
C GLU A 379 -24.26 -47.37 -29.06
N GLU A 380 -25.20 -46.63 -28.38
CA GLU A 380 -26.62 -46.74 -28.62
C GLU A 380 -26.98 -46.48 -30.09
N ARG A 381 -26.40 -45.45 -30.71
CA ARG A 381 -26.66 -45.11 -32.11
C ARG A 381 -26.03 -46.13 -33.07
N ALA A 382 -24.80 -46.56 -32.83
CA ALA A 382 -24.11 -47.59 -33.62
C ALA A 382 -24.87 -48.91 -33.61
N HIS A 383 -25.38 -49.34 -32.44
CA HIS A 383 -26.20 -50.51 -32.26
C HIS A 383 -27.47 -50.49 -33.11
N ILE A 384 -28.15 -49.31 -33.17
CA ILE A 384 -29.33 -49.13 -34.04
C ILE A 384 -28.94 -49.23 -35.52
N LEU A 385 -27.84 -48.62 -35.94
CA LEU A 385 -27.39 -48.64 -37.33
C LEU A 385 -26.95 -50.02 -37.76
N GLU A 386 -26.30 -50.83 -36.92
CA GLU A 386 -25.98 -52.26 -37.18
C GLU A 386 -27.25 -53.04 -37.45
N GLY A 387 -28.31 -52.88 -36.67
CA GLY A 387 -29.60 -53.51 -36.93
C GLY A 387 -30.24 -53.08 -38.26
N LEU A 388 -30.14 -51.80 -38.61
CA LEU A 388 -30.63 -51.29 -39.90
C LEU A 388 -29.87 -51.86 -41.09
N ILE A 389 -28.54 -52.07 -40.96
CA ILE A 389 -27.73 -52.71 -42.01
C ILE A 389 -28.18 -54.17 -42.22
N ILE A 390 -28.35 -54.93 -41.12
CA ILE A 390 -28.88 -56.31 -41.18
C ILE A 390 -30.22 -56.36 -41.90
N ALA A 391 -31.12 -55.39 -41.61
CA ALA A 391 -32.41 -55.27 -42.24
C ALA A 391 -32.31 -54.94 -43.73
N LEU A 392 -31.40 -54.04 -44.13
CA LEU A 392 -31.15 -53.67 -45.53
C LEU A 392 -30.52 -54.79 -46.34
N ASP A 393 -29.65 -55.67 -45.76
CA ASP A 393 -29.09 -56.81 -46.36
C ASP A 393 -30.18 -57.88 -46.63
N ASN A 394 -31.27 -57.94 -45.89
CA ASN A 394 -32.33 -58.89 -45.92
C ASN A 394 -33.71 -58.28 -46.22
N ILE A 395 -33.71 -57.21 -47.07
CA ILE A 395 -34.88 -56.32 -47.20
C ILE A 395 -36.18 -56.98 -47.57
N ASP A 396 -36.15 -57.96 -48.55
CA ASP A 396 -37.33 -58.66 -49.00
C ASP A 396 -37.96 -59.52 -47.90
N ARG A 397 -37.09 -60.09 -47.05
CA ARG A 397 -37.53 -60.90 -45.92
C ARG A 397 -38.16 -60.01 -44.82
N VAL A 398 -37.52 -58.87 -44.51
CA VAL A 398 -38.03 -57.89 -43.57
C VAL A 398 -39.42 -57.37 -44.00
N ILE A 399 -39.58 -57.03 -45.28
CA ILE A 399 -40.87 -56.55 -45.82
C ILE A 399 -41.93 -57.66 -45.72
N SER A 400 -41.56 -58.93 -46.04
CA SER A 400 -42.49 -60.06 -45.92
C SER A 400 -42.98 -60.24 -44.47
N ILE A 401 -42.09 -60.19 -43.48
CA ILE A 401 -42.42 -60.30 -42.06
C ILE A 401 -43.36 -59.17 -41.63
N ILE A 402 -43.03 -57.92 -41.96
CA ILE A 402 -43.80 -56.74 -41.55
C ILE A 402 -45.21 -56.81 -42.17
N ARG A 403 -45.36 -57.18 -43.44
CA ARG A 403 -46.64 -57.31 -44.12
C ARG A 403 -47.47 -58.47 -43.61
N GLY A 404 -46.82 -59.56 -43.17
CA GLY A 404 -47.47 -60.78 -42.67
C GLY A 404 -47.89 -60.65 -41.19
N SER A 405 -47.52 -59.62 -40.49
CA SER A 405 -47.82 -59.47 -39.09
C SER A 405 -49.14 -58.66 -38.87
N GLU A 406 -49.90 -59.04 -37.89
CA GLU A 406 -51.19 -58.41 -37.53
C GLU A 406 -51.04 -57.02 -36.90
N ASN A 407 -49.97 -56.83 -36.24
CA ASN A 407 -49.71 -55.52 -35.57
C ASN A 407 -48.19 -55.30 -35.38
N VAL A 408 -47.83 -54.06 -34.96
CA VAL A 408 -46.46 -53.64 -34.79
C VAL A 408 -45.67 -54.49 -33.77
N HIS A 409 -46.33 -54.91 -32.68
CA HIS A 409 -45.72 -55.73 -31.66
C HIS A 409 -45.31 -57.12 -32.18
N THR A 410 -46.22 -57.81 -32.94
CA THR A 410 -45.95 -59.06 -33.56
C THR A 410 -44.86 -58.99 -34.62
N ALA A 411 -44.81 -57.90 -35.37
CA ALA A 411 -43.77 -57.65 -36.36
C ALA A 411 -42.38 -57.51 -35.68
N ARG A 412 -42.29 -56.77 -34.58
CA ARG A 412 -41.04 -56.67 -33.82
C ARG A 412 -40.57 -57.99 -33.27
N GLU A 413 -41.45 -58.78 -32.63
CA GLU A 413 -41.09 -60.10 -32.08
C GLU A 413 -40.63 -61.05 -33.17
N SER A 414 -41.24 -60.99 -34.33
CA SER A 414 -40.85 -61.86 -35.48
C SER A 414 -39.49 -61.47 -36.04
N LEU A 415 -39.22 -60.14 -36.17
CA LEU A 415 -37.93 -59.66 -36.60
C LEU A 415 -36.83 -59.95 -35.57
N MET A 416 -37.10 -59.83 -34.28
CA MET A 416 -36.16 -60.19 -33.18
C MET A 416 -35.78 -61.67 -33.25
N LYS A 417 -36.73 -62.57 -33.47
CA LYS A 417 -36.49 -64.03 -33.54
C LYS A 417 -35.75 -64.42 -34.82
N GLU A 418 -36.11 -63.85 -35.97
CA GLU A 418 -35.53 -64.29 -37.29
C GLU A 418 -34.07 -63.76 -37.42
N PHE A 419 -33.77 -62.51 -37.03
CA PHE A 419 -32.46 -61.88 -37.23
C PHE A 419 -31.66 -61.71 -35.95
N ASN A 420 -32.14 -62.27 -34.83
CA ASN A 420 -31.50 -62.11 -33.51
C ASN A 420 -31.24 -60.67 -33.11
N LEU A 421 -32.23 -59.80 -33.36
CA LEU A 421 -32.18 -58.39 -33.10
C LEU A 421 -32.67 -58.04 -31.70
N THR A 422 -32.21 -56.90 -31.16
CA THR A 422 -32.74 -56.32 -29.92
C THR A 422 -34.06 -55.58 -30.17
N GLU A 423 -34.77 -55.28 -29.08
CA GLU A 423 -36.03 -54.56 -29.18
C GLU A 423 -35.81 -53.14 -29.80
N ALA A 424 -34.74 -52.44 -29.42
CA ALA A 424 -34.41 -51.11 -29.96
C ALA A 424 -34.14 -51.17 -31.47
N GLN A 425 -33.40 -52.22 -31.95
CA GLN A 425 -33.10 -52.43 -33.37
C GLN A 425 -34.38 -52.75 -34.15
N SER A 426 -35.21 -53.68 -33.66
CA SER A 426 -36.43 -54.08 -34.31
C SER A 426 -37.47 -52.91 -34.39
N GLN A 427 -37.56 -52.09 -33.35
CA GLN A 427 -38.37 -50.87 -33.38
C GLN A 427 -37.88 -49.89 -34.46
N ALA A 428 -36.57 -49.62 -34.52
CA ALA A 428 -35.95 -48.75 -35.55
C ALA A 428 -36.20 -49.24 -36.99
N ILE A 429 -36.21 -50.58 -37.18
CA ILE A 429 -36.55 -51.19 -38.51
C ILE A 429 -38.02 -50.95 -38.87
N VAL A 430 -38.95 -51.12 -37.93
CA VAL A 430 -40.38 -50.91 -38.18
C VAL A 430 -40.68 -49.45 -38.42
N ASP A 431 -39.99 -48.53 -37.77
CA ASP A 431 -40.15 -47.09 -37.97
C ASP A 431 -39.40 -46.52 -39.17
N MET A 432 -38.66 -47.41 -39.92
CA MET A 432 -37.86 -47.01 -41.08
C MET A 432 -38.73 -46.50 -42.23
N ARG A 433 -38.40 -45.30 -42.75
CA ARG A 433 -39.09 -44.70 -43.89
C ARG A 433 -38.70 -45.39 -45.22
N LEU A 434 -39.66 -45.56 -46.13
CA LEU A 434 -39.42 -46.22 -47.44
C LEU A 434 -38.25 -45.61 -48.22
N ARG A 435 -37.97 -44.32 -48.10
CA ARG A 435 -36.80 -43.65 -48.74
C ARG A 435 -35.47 -44.24 -48.29
N ALA A 436 -35.38 -44.78 -47.08
CA ALA A 436 -34.15 -45.36 -46.52
C ALA A 436 -33.75 -46.68 -47.19
N LEU A 437 -34.63 -47.25 -48.04
CA LEU A 437 -34.35 -48.47 -48.80
C LEU A 437 -33.52 -48.26 -50.05
N THR A 438 -33.23 -46.97 -50.41
CA THR A 438 -32.40 -46.67 -51.59
C THR A 438 -30.92 -46.94 -51.35
N GLY A 439 -30.19 -47.36 -52.39
CA GLY A 439 -28.75 -47.67 -52.28
C GLY A 439 -27.89 -46.44 -51.79
N LEU A 440 -28.34 -45.23 -52.10
CA LEU A 440 -27.64 -44.01 -51.62
C LEU A 440 -27.79 -43.79 -50.10
N GLU A 441 -28.95 -44.12 -49.53
CA GLU A 441 -29.15 -44.01 -48.07
C GLU A 441 -28.43 -45.15 -47.35
N ARG A 442 -28.32 -46.33 -47.92
CA ARG A 442 -27.49 -47.42 -47.39
C ARG A 442 -26.05 -47.00 -47.21
N SER A 443 -25.39 -46.41 -48.26
CA SER A 443 -24.04 -45.89 -48.16
C SER A 443 -23.84 -44.82 -47.10
N LYS A 444 -24.86 -44.01 -46.81
CA LYS A 444 -24.82 -43.04 -45.74
C LYS A 444 -24.86 -43.69 -44.34
N ILE A 445 -25.70 -44.73 -44.16
CA ILE A 445 -25.77 -45.48 -42.90
C ILE A 445 -24.44 -46.19 -42.63
N GLU A 446 -23.83 -46.79 -43.64
CA GLU A 446 -22.51 -47.46 -43.54
C GLU A 446 -21.41 -46.42 -43.20
N ALA A 447 -21.41 -45.25 -43.84
CA ALA A 447 -20.48 -44.18 -43.56
C ALA A 447 -20.65 -43.58 -42.12
N GLU A 448 -21.94 -43.39 -41.70
CA GLU A 448 -22.25 -42.94 -40.32
C GLU A 448 -21.75 -43.97 -39.28
N LEU A 449 -21.99 -45.26 -39.51
CA LEU A 449 -21.51 -46.34 -38.62
C LEU A 449 -19.98 -46.35 -38.53
N ALA A 450 -19.27 -46.23 -39.64
CA ALA A 450 -17.81 -46.24 -39.68
C ALA A 450 -17.24 -44.98 -38.93
N GLU A 451 -17.88 -43.82 -39.04
CA GLU A 451 -17.52 -42.62 -38.29
C GLU A 451 -17.75 -42.80 -36.78
N LEU A 452 -18.93 -43.36 -36.40
CA LEU A 452 -19.26 -43.63 -35.01
C LEU A 452 -18.30 -44.65 -34.39
N GLN A 453 -17.91 -45.69 -35.11
CA GLN A 453 -16.96 -46.70 -34.62
C GLN A 453 -15.59 -46.07 -34.29
N LYS A 454 -15.12 -45.14 -35.13
CA LYS A 454 -13.88 -44.39 -34.85
C LYS A 454 -14.01 -43.53 -33.56
N LYS A 455 -15.15 -42.85 -33.37
CA LYS A 455 -15.42 -42.07 -32.16
C LYS A 455 -15.50 -42.94 -30.92
N ILE A 456 -16.14 -44.14 -31.02
CA ILE A 456 -16.24 -45.10 -29.92
C ILE A 456 -14.82 -45.59 -29.52
N ASP A 457 -13.98 -45.92 -30.48
CA ASP A 457 -12.60 -46.33 -30.22
C ASP A 457 -11.77 -45.22 -29.55
N GLU A 458 -11.95 -43.96 -30.04
CA GLU A 458 -11.32 -42.78 -29.44
C GLU A 458 -11.79 -42.53 -27.98
N TYR A 459 -13.11 -42.58 -27.72
CA TYR A 459 -13.64 -42.42 -26.36
C TYR A 459 -13.17 -43.55 -25.42
N LYS A 460 -13.12 -44.79 -25.88
CA LYS A 460 -12.58 -45.90 -25.10
C LYS A 460 -11.09 -45.71 -24.79
N ALA A 461 -10.32 -45.21 -25.75
CA ALA A 461 -8.90 -44.92 -25.57
C ALA A 461 -8.66 -43.76 -24.57
N ILE A 462 -9.50 -42.72 -24.56
CA ILE A 462 -9.44 -41.62 -23.59
C ILE A 462 -9.76 -42.12 -22.17
N LEU A 463 -10.79 -42.98 -22.03
CA LEU A 463 -11.19 -43.52 -20.73
C LEU A 463 -10.20 -44.55 -20.15
N ALA A 464 -9.46 -45.23 -21.02
CA ALA A 464 -8.48 -46.23 -20.61
C ALA A 464 -7.12 -45.64 -20.20
N ASP A 465 -6.78 -44.48 -20.71
CA ASP A 465 -5.46 -43.84 -20.49
C ASP A 465 -5.59 -42.44 -19.90
N LYS A 466 -5.14 -42.29 -18.65
CA LYS A 466 -5.16 -41.00 -17.93
C LYS A 466 -4.35 -39.91 -18.64
N ASN A 467 -3.26 -40.27 -19.32
CA ASN A 467 -2.46 -39.28 -20.03
C ASN A 467 -3.20 -38.72 -21.25
N LYS A 468 -3.99 -39.54 -21.94
CA LYS A 468 -4.87 -39.08 -23.01
C LYS A 468 -5.97 -38.16 -22.50
N LEU A 469 -6.60 -38.49 -21.37
CA LEU A 469 -7.58 -37.65 -20.71
C LEU A 469 -7.00 -36.26 -20.38
N LEU A 470 -5.82 -36.24 -19.77
CA LEU A 470 -5.12 -34.98 -19.44
C LEU A 470 -4.75 -34.19 -20.71
N THR A 471 -4.40 -34.88 -21.82
CA THR A 471 -4.11 -34.22 -23.11
C THR A 471 -5.36 -33.54 -23.69
N VAL A 472 -6.53 -34.17 -23.56
CA VAL A 472 -7.81 -33.55 -23.97
C VAL A 472 -8.07 -32.28 -23.13
N ILE A 473 -7.94 -32.34 -21.81
CA ILE A 473 -8.12 -31.19 -20.92
C ILE A 473 -7.14 -30.07 -21.31
N LYS A 474 -5.86 -30.42 -21.52
CA LYS A 474 -4.83 -29.41 -21.93
C LYS A 474 -5.21 -28.71 -23.23
N THR A 475 -5.67 -29.48 -24.24
CA THR A 475 -6.05 -28.90 -25.54
C THR A 475 -7.24 -27.95 -25.41
N GLU A 476 -8.29 -28.38 -24.70
CA GLU A 476 -9.50 -27.60 -24.54
C GLU A 476 -9.27 -26.29 -23.76
N ILE A 477 -8.51 -26.36 -22.66
CA ILE A 477 -8.22 -25.17 -21.85
C ILE A 477 -7.29 -24.18 -22.59
N SER A 478 -6.37 -24.69 -23.42
CA SER A 478 -5.49 -23.85 -24.25
C SER A 478 -6.28 -23.06 -25.30
N ILE A 479 -7.28 -23.70 -25.93
CA ILE A 479 -8.20 -22.99 -26.87
C ILE A 479 -8.93 -21.84 -26.16
N ILE A 480 -9.31 -22.02 -24.89
CA ILE A 480 -9.98 -20.96 -24.10
C ILE A 480 -9.00 -19.79 -23.83
N ALA A 481 -7.75 -20.09 -23.49
CA ALA A 481 -6.72 -19.08 -23.31
C ALA A 481 -6.46 -18.26 -24.58
N ASP A 482 -6.43 -18.91 -25.73
CA ASP A 482 -6.23 -18.21 -27.02
C ASP A 482 -7.44 -17.37 -27.42
N LYS A 483 -8.64 -17.85 -27.14
CA LYS A 483 -9.90 -17.20 -27.57
C LYS A 483 -10.30 -16.00 -26.69
N TYR A 484 -10.06 -16.09 -25.39
CA TYR A 484 -10.55 -15.13 -24.40
C TYR A 484 -9.45 -14.40 -23.62
N GLY A 485 -8.20 -14.88 -23.71
CA GLY A 485 -7.07 -14.28 -22.98
C GLY A 485 -6.70 -12.91 -23.53
N ASP A 486 -6.49 -11.97 -22.63
CA ASP A 486 -6.00 -10.61 -22.90
C ASP A 486 -4.67 -10.34 -22.17
N ASP A 487 -4.14 -9.16 -22.35
CA ASP A 487 -2.90 -8.76 -21.68
C ASP A 487 -3.18 -8.38 -20.21
N ARG A 488 -2.14 -8.49 -19.39
CA ARG A 488 -2.18 -8.08 -17.98
C ARG A 488 -2.49 -6.58 -17.86
N ARG A 489 -3.42 -6.22 -17.00
CA ARG A 489 -3.79 -4.83 -16.70
C ARG A 489 -2.98 -4.26 -15.53
N THR A 490 -2.77 -5.05 -14.48
CA THR A 490 -2.05 -4.63 -13.26
C THR A 490 -0.56 -4.79 -13.43
N SER A 491 0.21 -3.73 -13.26
CA SER A 491 1.67 -3.78 -13.27
C SER A 491 2.22 -4.23 -11.90
N ILE A 492 3.45 -4.76 -11.88
CA ILE A 492 4.15 -5.16 -10.66
C ILE A 492 5.41 -4.31 -10.55
N GLY A 493 5.43 -3.39 -9.58
CA GLY A 493 6.56 -2.52 -9.27
C GLY A 493 7.55 -3.15 -8.29
N PHE A 494 8.69 -2.50 -8.14
CA PHE A 494 9.72 -2.90 -7.18
C PHE A 494 9.26 -2.63 -5.74
N ASP A 495 9.85 -3.33 -4.77
CA ASP A 495 9.60 -3.08 -3.34
C ASP A 495 10.10 -1.67 -2.96
N GLU A 496 9.26 -0.94 -2.22
CA GLU A 496 9.56 0.41 -1.73
C GLU A 496 10.72 0.46 -0.70
N TYR A 497 11.31 -0.68 -0.35
CA TYR A 497 12.48 -0.69 0.54
C TYR A 497 13.69 0.01 -0.06
N ASP A 498 13.68 0.29 -1.39
CA ASP A 498 14.78 0.95 -2.10
C ASP A 498 14.58 2.45 -2.38
N ILE A 499 13.40 3.05 -2.12
CA ILE A 499 13.18 4.50 -2.31
C ILE A 499 12.52 5.06 -1.05
N SER A 500 13.35 5.51 -0.12
CA SER A 500 12.86 6.26 1.04
C SER A 500 12.36 7.65 0.62
N MET A 501 11.45 8.27 1.38
CA MET A 501 11.09 9.69 1.16
C MET A 501 12.32 10.61 1.11
N GLU A 502 13.40 10.16 1.70
CA GLU A 502 14.69 10.83 1.78
C GLU A 502 15.40 10.88 0.42
N ASP A 503 15.27 9.83 -0.41
CA ASP A 503 15.89 9.74 -1.74
C ASP A 503 15.23 10.68 -2.77
N LEU A 504 14.04 11.16 -2.49
CA LEU A 504 13.28 12.10 -3.34
C LEU A 504 13.53 13.57 -2.97
N ILE A 505 14.19 13.83 -1.83
CA ILE A 505 14.53 15.18 -1.37
C ILE A 505 16.03 15.35 -1.57
N PRO A 506 16.49 16.36 -2.35
CA PRO A 506 17.91 16.58 -2.51
C PRO A 506 18.57 16.89 -1.17
N ASP A 507 19.75 16.28 -0.92
CA ASP A 507 20.53 16.56 0.29
C ASP A 507 21.29 17.86 0.13
N GLU A 508 20.64 18.99 0.47
CA GLU A 508 21.17 20.34 0.33
C GLU A 508 21.66 20.90 1.66
N PRO A 509 22.75 21.67 1.66
CA PRO A 509 23.19 22.41 2.86
C PRO A 509 22.10 23.38 3.31
N CYS A 510 21.82 23.42 4.60
CA CYS A 510 20.85 24.35 5.18
C CYS A 510 21.30 24.87 6.54
N VAL A 511 20.79 26.02 6.91
CA VAL A 511 20.99 26.66 8.22
C VAL A 511 19.72 26.53 9.02
N ILE A 512 19.81 25.95 10.20
CA ILE A 512 18.72 25.87 11.16
C ILE A 512 18.91 26.98 12.20
N ALA A 513 17.89 27.81 12.38
CA ALA A 513 17.84 28.82 13.43
C ALA A 513 16.72 28.47 14.42
N ARG A 514 17.05 28.54 15.72
CA ARG A 514 16.10 28.32 16.82
C ARG A 514 16.17 29.48 17.79
N THR A 515 15.01 29.97 18.23
CA THR A 515 14.92 31.02 19.27
C THR A 515 14.71 30.43 20.66
N ASN A 516 14.98 31.22 21.68
CA ASN A 516 14.77 30.85 23.10
C ASN A 516 13.29 30.54 23.38
N MET A 517 12.35 31.26 22.77
CA MET A 517 10.90 30.99 22.89
C MET A 517 10.41 29.79 22.04
N GLY A 518 11.32 29.09 21.37
CA GLY A 518 11.04 27.86 20.67
C GLY A 518 10.52 28.02 19.22
N TYR A 519 10.81 29.12 18.54
CA TYR A 519 10.61 29.22 17.09
C TYR A 519 11.80 28.59 16.35
N VAL A 520 11.51 27.86 15.28
CA VAL A 520 12.52 27.19 14.46
C VAL A 520 12.24 27.45 12.99
N LYS A 521 13.30 27.57 12.19
CA LYS A 521 13.21 27.67 10.73
C LYS A 521 14.45 27.10 10.06
N ARG A 522 14.29 26.72 8.80
CA ARG A 522 15.35 26.29 7.89
C ARG A 522 15.59 27.38 6.85
N MET A 523 16.84 27.65 6.51
CA MET A 523 17.25 28.67 5.54
C MET A 523 18.38 28.13 4.67
N THR A 524 18.58 28.74 3.49
CA THR A 524 19.75 28.51 2.66
C THR A 524 20.99 29.20 3.22
N PRO A 525 22.21 28.66 3.04
CA PRO A 525 23.46 29.22 3.59
C PRO A 525 23.78 30.61 3.08
N ASP A 526 23.36 30.99 1.88
CA ASP A 526 23.68 32.26 1.21
C ASP A 526 23.19 33.51 1.94
N ASN A 527 22.30 33.32 2.91
CA ASN A 527 21.73 34.42 3.70
C ASN A 527 22.71 35.05 4.70
N PHE A 528 23.91 34.49 4.93
CA PHE A 528 24.85 34.92 5.98
C PHE A 528 26.28 35.11 5.42
N LYS A 529 26.64 36.31 4.98
CA LYS A 529 28.02 36.67 4.55
C LYS A 529 28.94 37.00 5.73
N SER A 530 30.21 36.66 5.60
CA SER A 530 31.26 36.97 6.61
C SER A 530 31.49 38.48 6.75
N GLN A 531 31.70 38.96 7.98
CA GLN A 531 32.00 40.34 8.34
C GLN A 531 33.28 40.43 9.17
N HIS A 532 33.91 41.62 9.17
CA HIS A 532 35.08 41.86 10.03
C HIS A 532 34.67 42.20 11.47
N ARG A 533 35.60 42.00 12.42
CA ARG A 533 35.40 42.34 13.86
C ARG A 533 35.04 43.79 14.01
N GLY A 534 34.11 44.14 14.95
CA GLY A 534 33.63 45.49 15.20
C GLY A 534 32.54 45.98 14.25
N GLY A 535 32.02 45.13 13.36
CA GLY A 535 30.85 45.43 12.51
C GLY A 535 29.56 45.55 13.35
N LYS A 536 28.52 46.17 12.74
CA LYS A 536 27.19 46.31 13.36
C LYS A 536 26.30 45.06 13.27
N GLY A 537 26.68 44.04 12.49
CA GLY A 537 25.93 42.81 12.27
C GLY A 537 24.71 42.97 11.34
N ILE A 538 23.99 41.89 11.08
CA ILE A 538 22.78 41.86 10.26
C ILE A 538 21.63 41.24 11.07
N LYS A 539 20.40 41.70 10.85
CA LYS A 539 19.22 41.12 11.49
C LYS A 539 18.96 39.73 10.89
N GLY A 540 19.08 38.68 11.70
CA GLY A 540 18.97 37.28 11.26
C GLY A 540 17.57 36.69 11.36
N MET A 541 16.70 37.32 12.19
CA MET A 541 15.34 36.82 12.41
C MET A 541 14.51 37.96 13.03
N GLN A 542 13.21 37.99 12.74
CA GLN A 542 12.28 38.85 13.46
C GLN A 542 11.85 38.09 14.74
N THR A 543 12.20 38.67 15.88
CA THR A 543 11.89 38.10 17.20
C THR A 543 10.75 38.87 17.86
N LEU A 544 10.06 38.27 18.83
CA LEU A 544 9.13 38.95 19.73
C LEU A 544 9.92 39.80 20.75
N GLU A 545 9.26 40.72 21.45
CA GLU A 545 9.85 41.38 22.63
C GLU A 545 10.29 40.24 23.60
N GLU A 546 11.54 40.30 24.07
CA GLU A 546 12.19 39.31 24.95
C GLU A 546 12.62 37.96 24.29
N ASP A 547 12.40 37.73 22.98
CA ASP A 547 12.89 36.55 22.30
C ASP A 547 14.20 36.82 21.56
N TYR A 548 15.13 35.88 21.55
CA TYR A 548 16.41 35.94 20.85
C TYR A 548 16.81 34.59 20.25
N ILE A 549 17.68 34.61 19.25
CA ILE A 549 18.19 33.37 18.63
C ILE A 549 19.14 32.69 19.60
N GLU A 550 18.85 31.47 19.94
CA GLU A 550 19.66 30.64 20.86
C GLU A 550 20.61 29.72 20.12
N ASP A 551 20.12 29.03 19.08
CA ASP A 551 20.92 28.18 18.25
C ASP A 551 20.88 28.59 16.78
N LEU A 552 22.05 28.55 16.16
CA LEU A 552 22.23 28.69 14.74
C LEU A 552 23.33 27.73 14.27
N PHE A 553 22.98 26.71 13.47
CA PHE A 553 23.94 25.73 13.00
C PHE A 553 23.66 25.30 11.56
N MET A 554 24.71 24.91 10.85
CA MET A 554 24.64 24.35 9.50
C MET A 554 24.52 22.84 9.55
N THR A 555 23.68 22.29 8.68
CA THR A 555 23.45 20.86 8.48
C THR A 555 23.04 20.62 7.03
N THR A 556 22.73 19.38 6.65
CA THR A 556 22.04 19.09 5.37
C THR A 556 20.63 18.59 5.60
N SER A 557 19.80 18.62 4.55
CA SER A 557 18.37 18.29 4.64
C SER A 557 18.08 16.90 5.17
N HIS A 558 18.97 15.93 4.96
CA HIS A 558 18.77 14.51 5.39
C HIS A 558 19.18 14.21 6.83
N TYR A 559 19.88 15.13 7.51
CA TYR A 559 20.27 14.87 8.90
C TYR A 559 19.08 14.68 9.83
N VAL A 560 19.21 13.74 10.74
CA VAL A 560 18.29 13.60 11.88
C VAL A 560 18.71 14.58 12.97
N LEU A 561 17.82 15.49 13.30
CA LEU A 561 17.99 16.41 14.41
C LEU A 561 17.39 15.78 15.67
N THR A 562 18.24 15.48 16.65
CA THR A 562 17.79 15.01 17.96
C THR A 562 17.73 16.21 18.89
N PHE A 563 16.51 16.55 19.33
CA PHE A 563 16.22 17.66 20.22
C PHE A 563 16.19 17.16 21.66
N PHE A 564 16.93 17.82 22.54
CA PHE A 564 16.91 17.54 23.96
C PHE A 564 16.29 18.71 24.72
N THR A 565 15.52 18.40 25.75
CA THR A 565 14.77 19.39 26.51
C THR A 565 15.35 19.61 27.90
N ASN A 566 15.04 20.78 28.51
CA ASN A 566 15.40 21.11 29.87
C ASN A 566 14.97 20.06 30.91
N THR A 567 13.89 19.33 30.62
CA THR A 567 13.37 18.25 31.46
C THR A 567 14.06 16.89 31.24
N GLY A 568 15.12 16.83 30.43
CA GLY A 568 15.87 15.60 30.14
C GLY A 568 15.19 14.62 29.21
N ARG A 569 14.29 15.07 28.32
CA ARG A 569 13.67 14.25 27.29
C ARG A 569 14.34 14.47 25.93
N ALA A 570 14.17 13.52 25.02
CA ALA A 570 14.67 13.59 23.66
C ALA A 570 13.57 13.35 22.64
N TYR A 571 13.59 14.13 21.54
CA TYR A 571 12.72 14.04 20.39
C TYR A 571 13.55 14.00 19.11
N LYS A 572 13.01 13.51 18.01
CA LYS A 572 13.71 13.52 16.73
C LYS A 572 12.86 14.06 15.60
N LEU A 573 13.49 14.75 14.65
CA LEU A 573 12.90 15.30 13.43
C LEU A 573 13.96 15.29 12.34
N LYS A 574 13.57 15.08 11.07
CA LYS A 574 14.48 15.27 9.94
C LYS A 574 14.61 16.76 9.62
N ALA A 575 15.78 17.21 9.19
CA ALA A 575 16.00 18.64 8.90
C ALA A 575 15.06 19.17 7.81
N TYR A 576 14.71 18.34 6.80
CA TYR A 576 13.75 18.72 5.75
C TYR A 576 12.30 18.85 6.25
N GLU A 577 11.94 18.31 7.41
CA GLU A 577 10.61 18.47 8.02
C GLU A 577 10.43 19.85 8.67
N ILE A 578 11.53 20.59 8.88
CA ILE A 578 11.47 21.99 9.35
C ILE A 578 11.13 22.88 8.17
N PRO A 579 10.05 23.69 8.24
CA PRO A 579 9.65 24.57 7.16
C PRO A 579 10.73 25.57 6.77
N GLU A 580 10.94 25.75 5.46
CA GLU A 580 11.82 26.77 4.93
C GLU A 580 11.20 28.15 5.10
N ALA A 581 12.02 29.13 5.47
CA ALA A 581 11.54 30.48 5.69
C ALA A 581 12.63 31.52 5.42
N GLY A 582 12.21 32.68 4.95
CA GLY A 582 13.12 33.78 4.65
C GLY A 582 13.89 34.30 5.87
N ARG A 583 15.01 34.99 5.63
CA ARG A 583 15.93 35.48 6.68
C ARG A 583 15.22 36.26 7.78
N THR A 584 14.29 37.18 7.42
CA THR A 584 13.62 38.07 8.37
C THR A 584 12.35 37.47 8.99
N SER A 585 11.87 36.30 8.54
CA SER A 585 10.66 35.66 9.08
C SER A 585 10.90 35.09 10.48
N ARG A 586 9.83 34.97 11.27
CA ARG A 586 9.85 34.38 12.62
C ARG A 586 10.04 32.86 12.63
N GLY A 587 9.68 32.17 11.56
CA GLY A 587 9.67 30.70 11.52
C GLY A 587 8.43 30.09 12.18
N THR A 588 8.48 28.77 12.44
CA THR A 588 7.39 27.97 12.99
C THR A 588 7.65 27.62 14.45
N ALA A 589 6.64 27.69 15.31
CA ALA A 589 6.78 27.27 16.70
C ALA A 589 7.05 25.76 16.76
N ILE A 590 8.11 25.37 17.49
CA ILE A 590 8.58 23.96 17.58
C ILE A 590 7.52 23.02 18.15
N ILE A 591 6.61 23.54 18.98
CA ILE A 591 5.49 22.79 19.56
C ILE A 591 4.51 22.28 18.47
N ASN A 592 4.48 22.91 17.30
CA ASN A 592 3.70 22.44 16.15
C ASN A 592 4.38 21.27 15.41
N LEU A 593 5.67 21.07 15.63
CA LEU A 593 6.46 20.00 14.99
C LEU A 593 6.74 18.85 15.97
N LEU A 594 6.92 19.13 17.27
CA LEU A 594 7.21 18.18 18.35
C LEU A 594 6.13 18.25 19.42
N GLN A 595 5.76 17.10 19.98
CA GLN A 595 4.77 17.01 21.05
C GLN A 595 5.41 17.30 22.42
N LEU A 596 5.77 18.57 22.68
CA LEU A 596 6.36 19.00 23.94
C LEU A 596 5.31 19.08 25.06
N ALA A 597 5.72 18.78 26.28
CA ALA A 597 4.89 18.97 27.46
C ALA A 597 4.81 20.46 27.88
N PRO A 598 3.80 20.89 28.62
CA PRO A 598 3.74 22.25 29.13
C PRO A 598 4.98 22.62 29.97
N GLY A 599 5.64 23.74 29.67
CA GLY A 599 6.87 24.20 30.33
C GLY A 599 8.15 23.50 29.86
N GLU A 600 8.07 22.60 28.87
CA GLU A 600 9.22 21.93 28.28
C GLU A 600 9.83 22.80 27.18
N THR A 601 11.13 23.09 27.27
CA THR A 601 11.91 23.92 26.32
C THR A 601 13.07 23.11 25.75
N ILE A 602 13.43 23.38 24.48
CA ILE A 602 14.59 22.74 23.85
C ILE A 602 15.87 23.40 24.33
N THR A 603 16.82 22.64 24.84
CA THR A 603 18.12 23.12 25.35
C THR A 603 19.30 22.73 24.49
N ALA A 604 19.20 21.63 23.76
CA ALA A 604 20.27 21.20 22.85
C ALA A 604 19.71 20.52 21.61
N VAL A 605 20.39 20.70 20.48
CA VAL A 605 20.10 20.01 19.23
C VAL A 605 21.35 19.32 18.71
N VAL A 606 21.28 18.02 18.53
CA VAL A 606 22.41 17.20 18.02
C VAL A 606 22.02 16.67 16.62
N PRO A 607 22.64 17.18 15.54
CA PRO A 607 22.46 16.64 14.21
C PRO A 607 23.26 15.33 14.12
N VAL A 608 22.58 14.23 13.75
CA VAL A 608 23.17 12.90 13.64
C VAL A 608 22.76 12.27 12.31
N LYS A 609 23.71 11.70 11.56
CA LYS A 609 23.42 10.85 10.42
C LYS A 609 23.42 9.40 10.93
N ILE A 610 22.32 8.68 10.76
CA ILE A 610 22.12 7.35 11.36
C ILE A 610 23.19 6.36 10.86
N GLU A 611 23.60 6.52 9.60
CA GLU A 611 24.61 5.68 8.93
C GLU A 611 26.04 5.87 9.49
N ASP A 612 26.31 7.03 10.09
CA ASP A 612 27.64 7.41 10.60
C ASP A 612 27.86 7.02 12.08
N ILE A 613 26.83 6.49 12.77
CA ILE A 613 26.90 6.12 14.19
C ILE A 613 27.72 4.83 14.35
N LYS A 614 28.85 4.91 15.07
CA LYS A 614 29.66 3.76 15.47
C LYS A 614 29.18 3.17 16.78
N ASP A 615 29.55 1.91 17.04
CA ASP A 615 29.19 1.23 18.29
C ASP A 615 29.76 1.90 19.55
N ASP A 616 30.89 2.62 19.41
CA ASP A 616 31.59 3.33 20.47
C ASP A 616 31.23 4.82 20.56
N ASP A 617 30.17 5.26 19.89
CA ASP A 617 29.66 6.64 19.97
C ASP A 617 28.69 6.80 21.13
N TYR A 618 28.88 7.85 21.90
CA TYR A 618 28.08 8.19 23.09
C TYR A 618 27.53 9.61 23.01
N LEU A 619 26.36 9.84 23.59
CA LEU A 619 25.84 11.16 23.91
C LEU A 619 26.27 11.52 25.33
N PHE A 620 27.07 12.59 25.42
CA PHE A 620 27.51 13.21 26.68
C PHE A 620 26.54 14.34 27.02
N MET A 621 25.90 14.24 28.17
CA MET A 621 24.88 15.16 28.66
C MET A 621 25.43 15.87 29.90
N ALA A 622 25.15 17.17 30.01
CA ALA A 622 25.51 17.96 31.18
C ALA A 622 24.38 18.83 31.66
N THR A 623 24.24 18.96 32.96
CA THR A 623 23.22 19.78 33.60
C THR A 623 23.79 21.10 34.12
N LYS A 624 22.88 22.05 34.36
CA LYS A 624 23.21 23.36 34.94
C LYS A 624 23.95 23.29 36.27
N ASN A 625 23.61 22.29 37.09
CA ASN A 625 24.22 22.07 38.40
C ASN A 625 25.50 21.16 38.35
N GLY A 626 26.06 20.96 37.16
CA GLY A 626 27.35 20.29 36.98
C GLY A 626 27.32 18.77 37.04
N ILE A 627 26.14 18.15 36.87
CA ILE A 627 25.97 16.70 36.73
C ILE A 627 26.22 16.32 35.29
N VAL A 628 26.90 15.20 35.05
CA VAL A 628 27.22 14.69 33.71
C VAL A 628 26.84 13.23 33.56
N LYS A 629 26.52 12.85 32.34
CA LYS A 629 26.12 11.49 31.99
C LYS A 629 26.62 11.12 30.59
N LYS A 630 26.98 9.87 30.35
CA LYS A 630 27.37 9.31 29.06
C LYS A 630 26.44 8.14 28.74
N THR A 631 25.78 8.16 27.57
CA THR A 631 24.84 7.11 27.14
C THR A 631 25.14 6.70 25.71
N PRO A 632 25.16 5.37 25.36
CA PRO A 632 25.40 4.91 23.99
C PRO A 632 24.36 5.49 22.99
N CYS A 633 24.81 5.94 21.81
CA CYS A 633 23.94 6.53 20.77
C CYS A 633 22.84 5.58 20.29
N LYS A 634 23.12 4.28 20.26
CA LYS A 634 22.16 3.23 19.87
C LYS A 634 20.90 3.19 20.75
N GLU A 635 20.97 3.68 21.98
CA GLU A 635 19.79 3.79 22.85
C GLU A 635 18.77 4.84 22.36
N PHE A 636 19.18 5.72 21.44
CA PHE A 636 18.36 6.77 20.83
C PHE A 636 17.94 6.48 19.38
N ALA A 637 18.23 5.29 18.85
CA ALA A 637 17.86 4.91 17.48
C ALA A 637 16.36 4.98 17.25
N ASN A 638 15.56 4.54 18.21
CA ASN A 638 14.10 4.49 18.15
C ASN A 638 13.44 5.48 19.12
N ILE A 639 13.29 6.74 18.68
CA ILE A 639 12.56 7.78 19.43
C ILE A 639 11.12 7.85 18.89
N ARG A 640 10.14 7.67 19.77
CA ARG A 640 8.70 7.81 19.44
C ARG A 640 8.31 9.28 19.28
N LYS A 641 7.19 9.57 18.60
CA LYS A 641 6.71 10.96 18.41
C LYS A 641 6.47 11.71 19.71
N ASN A 642 6.08 11.03 20.78
CA ASN A 642 5.89 11.62 22.12
C ASN A 642 7.19 11.75 22.92
N GLY A 643 8.35 11.56 22.29
CA GLY A 643 9.66 11.63 22.92
C GLY A 643 9.99 10.46 23.85
N ILE A 644 11.24 10.40 24.28
CA ILE A 644 11.74 9.40 25.26
C ILE A 644 12.55 10.10 26.35
N GLN A 645 12.63 9.48 27.53
CA GLN A 645 13.51 9.97 28.61
C GLN A 645 14.96 9.76 28.21
N ALA A 646 15.76 10.82 28.24
CA ALA A 646 17.20 10.81 27.98
C ALA A 646 18.04 10.84 29.26
N MET A 647 17.61 11.58 30.28
CA MET A 647 18.24 11.69 31.57
C MET A 647 17.19 11.96 32.66
N THR A 648 17.31 11.32 33.82
CA THR A 648 16.51 11.70 34.98
C THR A 648 17.23 12.84 35.73
N LEU A 649 16.57 13.97 35.87
CA LEU A 649 17.13 15.15 36.52
C LEU A 649 16.85 15.12 38.02
N ARG A 650 17.66 15.88 38.79
CA ARG A 650 17.41 16.17 40.21
C ARG A 650 16.41 17.34 40.30
N ASP A 651 15.85 17.53 41.48
CA ASP A 651 14.97 18.68 41.71
C ASP A 651 15.78 19.99 41.49
N ASP A 652 15.17 20.96 40.84
CA ASP A 652 15.76 22.26 40.47
C ASP A 652 17.01 22.21 39.57
N ASP A 653 17.23 21.12 38.80
CA ASP A 653 18.28 21.00 37.80
C ASP A 653 17.73 20.94 36.39
N GLU A 654 18.47 21.44 35.42
CA GLU A 654 18.10 21.47 34.02
C GLU A 654 19.20 20.86 33.14
N LEU A 655 18.83 20.13 32.12
CA LEU A 655 19.75 19.70 31.07
C LEU A 655 20.09 20.89 30.19
N ILE A 656 21.39 21.24 30.07
CA ILE A 656 21.81 22.44 29.32
C ILE A 656 22.50 22.13 28.01
N GLU A 657 23.27 21.04 27.93
CA GLU A 657 24.01 20.72 26.70
C GLU A 657 24.18 19.21 26.51
N VAL A 658 24.14 18.78 25.24
CA VAL A 658 24.37 17.39 24.82
C VAL A 658 25.37 17.39 23.66
N LYS A 659 26.40 16.55 23.73
CA LYS A 659 27.43 16.41 22.71
C LYS A 659 27.64 14.94 22.31
N LEU A 660 27.95 14.74 21.05
CA LEU A 660 28.43 13.43 20.56
C LEU A 660 29.90 13.28 20.96
N THR A 661 30.29 12.16 21.60
CA THR A 661 31.64 11.87 22.09
C THR A 661 31.97 10.40 21.90
N ASP A 662 33.29 10.12 21.96
CA ASP A 662 33.85 8.79 22.01
C ASP A 662 34.73 8.64 23.27
N ASP A 663 35.39 7.49 23.44
CA ASP A 663 36.27 7.24 24.59
C ASP A 663 37.67 7.89 24.46
N THR A 664 37.98 8.51 23.33
CA THR A 664 39.27 9.20 23.09
C THR A 664 39.21 10.68 23.44
N THR A 665 38.01 11.24 23.64
CA THR A 665 37.80 12.68 23.85
C THR A 665 38.01 13.12 25.32
N GLU A 666 38.35 14.39 25.49
CA GLU A 666 38.35 15.09 26.78
C GLU A 666 37.23 16.14 26.80
N VAL A 667 36.59 16.22 27.94
CA VAL A 667 35.45 17.11 28.19
C VAL A 667 35.92 18.34 28.94
N MET A 668 35.50 19.51 28.49
CA MET A 668 35.73 20.81 29.15
C MET A 668 34.40 21.43 29.52
N MET A 669 34.21 21.69 30.82
CA MET A 669 33.01 22.38 31.35
C MET A 669 33.42 23.77 31.81
N VAL A 670 32.67 24.80 31.40
CA VAL A 670 32.90 26.20 31.70
C VAL A 670 31.73 26.75 32.47
N THR A 671 32.03 27.54 33.52
CA THR A 671 30.96 28.11 34.37
C THR A 671 30.78 29.63 34.12
N LYS A 672 29.62 30.15 34.55
CA LYS A 672 29.23 31.56 34.47
C LYS A 672 30.23 32.49 35.18
N LEU A 673 30.78 32.05 36.34
CA LEU A 673 31.78 32.80 37.09
C LEU A 673 33.21 32.59 36.62
N GLY A 674 33.39 32.00 35.42
CA GLY A 674 34.69 31.91 34.75
C GLY A 674 35.63 30.84 35.29
N MET A 675 35.10 29.75 35.80
CA MET A 675 35.84 28.49 36.11
C MET A 675 35.76 27.47 34.97
N CYS A 676 36.77 26.61 34.84
CA CYS A 676 36.78 25.56 33.83
C CYS A 676 37.41 24.31 34.38
N ILE A 677 36.82 23.14 34.12
CA ILE A 677 37.43 21.82 34.40
C ILE A 677 37.60 21.04 33.10
N ARG A 678 38.74 20.33 32.96
CA ARG A 678 39.04 19.45 31.83
C ARG A 678 39.29 18.04 32.37
N PHE A 679 38.57 17.02 31.87
CA PHE A 679 38.71 15.62 32.28
C PHE A 679 38.44 14.69 31.12
N LYS A 680 38.83 13.41 31.20
CA LYS A 680 38.66 12.39 30.16
C LYS A 680 37.18 11.94 30.10
N ALA A 681 36.65 11.73 28.91
CA ALA A 681 35.32 11.16 28.74
C ALA A 681 35.16 9.76 29.35
N THR A 682 36.26 9.01 29.45
CA THR A 682 36.37 7.69 30.14
C THR A 682 36.17 7.75 31.64
N ASP A 683 36.34 8.92 32.29
CA ASP A 683 36.07 9.10 33.71
C ASP A 683 34.58 9.02 34.03
N VAL A 684 33.75 9.11 32.99
CA VAL A 684 32.29 8.94 33.08
C VAL A 684 31.89 7.62 32.45
N ARG A 685 31.49 6.64 33.27
CA ARG A 685 31.06 5.34 32.77
C ARG A 685 29.76 5.45 31.95
N PRO A 686 29.59 4.68 30.85
CA PRO A 686 28.32 4.63 30.13
C PRO A 686 27.18 4.12 31.01
N THR A 687 26.00 4.74 30.90
CA THR A 687 24.78 4.38 31.65
C THR A 687 23.56 4.47 30.76
N GLY A 688 22.51 3.70 31.08
CA GLY A 688 21.25 3.72 30.35
C GLY A 688 20.51 5.05 30.50
N ARG A 689 19.48 5.27 29.65
CA ARG A 689 18.73 6.53 29.52
C ARG A 689 18.10 7.05 30.81
N SER A 690 17.60 6.20 31.70
CA SER A 690 16.93 6.58 32.96
C SER A 690 17.88 6.93 34.12
N ALA A 691 19.23 6.88 33.94
CA ALA A 691 20.16 7.21 34.99
C ALA A 691 20.24 8.73 35.23
N MET A 692 20.52 9.14 36.47
CA MET A 692 20.71 10.55 36.87
C MET A 692 22.08 11.14 36.52
N GLY A 693 23.09 10.30 36.27
CA GLY A 693 24.46 10.76 36.04
C GLY A 693 25.33 10.86 37.31
N VAL A 694 26.49 11.48 37.14
CA VAL A 694 27.51 11.65 38.19
C VAL A 694 27.99 13.10 38.23
N ILE A 695 28.62 13.54 39.33
CA ILE A 695 29.18 14.88 39.45
C ILE A 695 30.33 15.04 38.45
N GLY A 696 30.20 15.96 37.52
CA GLY A 696 31.25 16.36 36.56
C GLY A 696 32.11 17.48 37.10
N MET A 697 31.50 18.51 37.67
CA MET A 697 32.17 19.64 38.29
C MET A 697 31.49 20.01 39.63
N ASN A 698 32.28 20.31 40.63
CA ASN A 698 31.79 20.77 41.94
C ASN A 698 31.74 22.30 41.91
N LEU A 699 30.51 22.84 41.77
CA LEU A 699 30.25 24.27 41.62
C LEU A 699 30.34 25.01 42.96
N MET A 700 30.70 26.31 42.93
CA MET A 700 30.56 27.20 44.08
C MET A 700 29.08 27.64 44.21
N ASP A 701 28.69 28.07 45.41
CA ASP A 701 27.34 28.65 45.61
C ASP A 701 27.11 29.76 44.61
N THR A 702 25.96 29.79 43.96
CA THR A 702 25.54 30.71 42.90
C THR A 702 26.21 30.57 41.54
N ASP A 703 27.09 29.63 41.29
CA ASP A 703 27.70 29.36 39.97
C ASP A 703 26.91 28.31 39.19
N GLU A 704 26.93 28.39 37.91
CA GLU A 704 26.21 27.48 37.00
C GLU A 704 27.09 27.15 35.75
N VAL A 705 26.96 25.96 35.21
CA VAL A 705 27.61 25.58 33.94
C VAL A 705 26.92 26.28 32.79
N VAL A 706 27.70 26.95 31.92
CA VAL A 706 27.21 27.71 30.75
C VAL A 706 27.65 27.09 29.41
N GLY A 707 28.52 26.10 29.46
CA GLY A 707 28.93 25.40 28.20
C GLY A 707 29.79 24.18 28.45
N VAL A 708 29.64 23.19 27.58
CA VAL A 708 30.44 21.97 27.55
C VAL A 708 31.06 21.81 26.16
N GLN A 709 32.38 21.60 26.12
CA GLN A 709 33.14 21.45 24.87
C GLN A 709 33.99 20.20 24.90
N LEU A 710 34.35 19.68 23.72
CA LEU A 710 35.24 18.53 23.56
C LEU A 710 36.55 18.98 22.91
N ASN A 711 37.68 18.41 23.33
CA ASN A 711 39.00 18.79 22.83
C ASN A 711 39.20 18.50 21.32
N ASN A 712 38.43 17.56 20.74
CA ASN A 712 38.47 17.26 19.30
C ASN A 712 37.72 18.27 18.44
N GLN A 713 37.10 19.27 19.04
CA GLN A 713 36.29 20.29 18.33
C GLN A 713 37.07 21.56 17.95
N GLY A 714 38.35 21.68 18.36
CA GLY A 714 39.23 22.80 18.08
C GLY A 714 40.41 22.82 19.01
N ASN A 715 41.48 23.59 18.67
CA ASN A 715 42.74 23.70 19.42
C ASN A 715 42.72 24.82 20.47
N THR A 716 41.76 25.72 20.41
CA THR A 716 41.61 26.83 21.32
C THR A 716 40.22 26.95 21.91
N MET A 717 40.10 27.39 23.15
CA MET A 717 38.82 27.65 23.82
C MET A 717 38.47 29.15 23.66
N LEU A 718 37.46 29.44 22.85
CA LEU A 718 36.83 30.76 22.79
C LEU A 718 35.88 30.91 23.98
N ILE A 719 36.07 31.96 24.78
CA ILE A 719 35.17 32.36 25.89
C ILE A 719 34.62 33.73 25.59
N VAL A 720 33.34 33.88 25.69
CA VAL A 720 32.60 35.16 25.43
C VAL A 720 31.80 35.56 26.63
N SER A 721 31.80 36.84 26.95
CA SER A 721 31.04 37.45 28.06
C SER A 721 29.86 38.31 27.58
N GLU A 722 28.92 38.57 28.48
CA GLU A 722 27.66 39.24 28.20
C GLU A 722 27.81 40.66 27.60
N ASN A 723 28.88 41.36 27.92
CA ASN A 723 29.16 42.70 27.40
C ASN A 723 30.01 42.70 26.13
N GLY A 724 30.04 41.59 25.39
CA GLY A 724 30.67 41.49 24.07
C GLY A 724 32.20 41.43 24.08
N MET A 725 32.81 41.12 25.25
CA MET A 725 34.21 40.85 25.34
C MET A 725 34.50 39.37 25.20
N GLY A 726 35.65 38.99 24.59
CA GLY A 726 35.97 37.57 24.43
C GLY A 726 37.45 37.33 24.07
N LYS A 727 37.89 36.11 24.14
CA LYS A 727 39.25 35.68 23.83
C LYS A 727 39.32 34.23 23.45
N LYS A 728 40.38 33.86 22.74
CA LYS A 728 40.78 32.47 22.61
C LYS A 728 41.89 32.16 23.61
N THR A 729 41.92 30.92 24.12
CA THR A 729 43.01 30.40 24.97
C THR A 729 43.36 28.97 24.50
N ASP A 730 44.63 28.63 24.37
CA ASP A 730 45.07 27.30 23.98
C ASP A 730 44.53 26.28 24.97
N ILE A 731 43.96 25.20 24.45
CA ILE A 731 43.39 24.11 25.26
C ILE A 731 44.42 23.48 26.19
N ASN A 732 45.68 23.47 25.80
CA ASN A 732 46.79 22.91 26.62
C ASN A 732 47.13 23.72 27.88
N GLU A 733 46.65 24.99 27.98
CA GLU A 733 46.77 25.74 29.24
C GLU A 733 45.83 25.20 30.34
N TYR A 734 44.86 24.33 29.98
CA TYR A 734 43.96 23.68 30.94
C TYR A 734 44.48 22.26 31.25
N ALA A 735 45.02 22.08 32.43
CA ALA A 735 45.50 20.75 32.88
C ALA A 735 44.34 19.74 32.98
N VAL A 736 44.54 18.51 32.49
CA VAL A 736 43.59 17.42 32.65
C VAL A 736 43.48 17.03 34.12
N GLN A 737 42.28 17.02 34.66
CA GLN A 737 41.93 16.71 36.05
C GLN A 737 40.99 15.50 36.12
N HIS A 738 40.75 14.97 37.29
CA HIS A 738 39.62 14.04 37.49
C HIS A 738 38.29 14.81 37.58
N ARG A 739 37.20 14.23 37.09
CA ARG A 739 35.85 14.81 37.22
C ARG A 739 35.50 15.09 38.69
N GLY A 740 34.58 16.00 38.95
CA GLY A 740 34.09 16.35 40.30
C GLY A 740 35.00 17.32 41.07
N GLY A 741 36.06 17.85 40.44
CA GLY A 741 36.91 18.92 40.99
C GLY A 741 36.24 20.31 40.84
N LYS A 742 36.79 21.35 41.50
CA LYS A 742 36.35 22.74 41.35
C LYS A 742 36.83 23.44 40.06
N GLY A 743 37.76 22.81 39.32
CA GLY A 743 38.33 23.35 38.11
C GLY A 743 39.35 24.46 38.38
N VAL A 744 39.75 25.16 37.31
CA VAL A 744 40.70 26.28 37.31
C VAL A 744 40.06 27.54 36.72
N LYS A 745 40.56 28.73 37.08
CA LYS A 745 40.05 30.01 36.57
C LYS A 745 40.39 30.13 35.07
N CYS A 746 39.40 30.36 34.22
CA CYS A 746 39.54 30.45 32.79
C CYS A 746 39.24 31.86 32.22
N TYR A 747 38.59 32.74 32.98
CA TYR A 747 38.21 34.07 32.60
C TYR A 747 38.29 35.05 33.78
N LYS A 748 38.73 36.27 33.57
CA LYS A 748 38.75 37.33 34.58
C LYS A 748 37.53 38.20 34.41
N ILE A 749 36.50 37.99 35.25
CA ILE A 749 35.26 38.76 35.31
C ILE A 749 35.54 40.12 35.93
N THR A 750 35.01 41.18 35.33
CA THR A 750 35.02 42.59 35.76
C THR A 750 33.68 43.24 35.42
N GLU A 751 33.38 44.38 36.00
CA GLU A 751 32.16 45.15 35.62
C GLU A 751 32.12 45.44 34.12
N LYS A 752 33.26 45.66 33.50
CA LYS A 752 33.34 45.89 32.03
C LYS A 752 33.00 44.65 31.19
N THR A 753 33.31 43.49 31.65
CA THR A 753 33.08 42.25 30.88
C THR A 753 31.71 41.65 31.15
N GLY A 754 31.19 41.75 32.35
CA GLY A 754 30.06 40.97 32.82
C GLY A 754 30.43 39.47 32.96
N ASN A 755 29.41 38.63 33.13
CA ASN A 755 29.55 37.20 33.29
C ASN A 755 29.89 36.47 31.97
N VAL A 756 30.41 35.26 32.04
CA VAL A 756 30.59 34.39 30.88
C VAL A 756 29.23 33.88 30.44
N ILE A 757 28.91 34.00 29.15
CA ILE A 757 27.67 33.52 28.56
C ILE A 757 27.84 32.25 27.75
N GLY A 758 29.04 31.93 27.32
CA GLY A 758 29.31 30.74 26.53
C GLY A 758 30.79 30.51 26.22
N ALA A 759 31.09 29.26 25.92
CA ALA A 759 32.40 28.84 25.49
C ALA A 759 32.30 27.86 24.30
N LYS A 760 33.23 28.01 23.34
CA LYS A 760 33.28 27.12 22.15
C LYS A 760 34.73 26.71 21.88
N ALA A 761 34.99 25.42 21.64
CA ALA A 761 36.24 24.93 21.14
C ALA A 761 36.35 25.27 19.64
N VAL A 762 37.38 26.03 19.25
CA VAL A 762 37.56 26.55 17.88
C VAL A 762 39.00 26.45 17.42
N ASP A 763 39.21 26.48 16.11
CA ASP A 763 40.48 26.66 15.46
C ASP A 763 40.44 27.89 14.51
N ASP A 764 41.62 28.34 14.04
CA ASP A 764 41.72 29.56 13.23
C ASP A 764 41.06 29.45 11.84
N THR A 765 40.74 28.26 11.37
CA THR A 765 40.06 28.00 10.11
C THR A 765 38.54 28.15 10.21
N ARG A 766 38.01 28.26 11.42
CA ARG A 766 36.57 28.33 11.70
C ARG A 766 36.10 29.76 11.86
N GLU A 767 34.76 29.87 11.79
CA GLU A 767 34.04 31.10 12.03
C GLU A 767 33.03 30.92 13.16
N VAL A 768 32.72 32.00 13.87
CA VAL A 768 31.71 31.99 14.94
C VAL A 768 30.70 33.12 14.71
N MET A 769 29.50 32.91 15.19
CA MET A 769 28.44 33.92 15.22
C MET A 769 28.17 34.32 16.66
N LEU A 770 28.22 35.64 16.93
CA LEU A 770 27.75 36.22 18.19
C LEU A 770 26.33 36.75 17.95
N ILE A 771 25.44 36.43 18.84
CA ILE A 771 24.02 36.80 18.74
C ILE A 771 23.64 37.61 19.95
N THR A 772 23.04 38.78 19.73
CA THR A 772 22.59 39.70 20.81
C THR A 772 21.18 39.37 21.26
N THR A 773 20.77 39.91 22.40
CA THR A 773 19.39 39.83 22.93
C THR A 773 18.34 40.44 21.99
N GLU A 774 18.73 41.35 21.09
CA GLU A 774 17.85 41.93 20.05
C GLU A 774 17.86 41.18 18.74
N GLY A 775 18.51 39.99 18.67
CA GLY A 775 18.59 39.17 17.45
C GLY A 775 19.57 39.70 16.40
N ILE A 776 20.47 40.63 16.76
CA ILE A 776 21.58 41.04 15.87
C ILE A 776 22.65 39.99 15.87
N ILE A 777 23.08 39.56 14.66
CA ILE A 777 24.11 38.54 14.45
C ILE A 777 25.35 39.20 13.82
N ILE A 778 26.53 38.91 14.40
CA ILE A 778 27.82 39.19 13.77
C ILE A 778 28.54 37.86 13.50
N ARG A 779 29.06 37.65 12.31
CA ARG A 779 29.90 36.51 11.93
C ARG A 779 31.38 36.96 11.90
N LEU A 780 32.20 36.26 12.68
CA LEU A 780 33.61 36.57 12.88
C LEU A 780 34.48 35.37 12.51
N ALA A 781 35.59 35.61 11.81
CA ALA A 781 36.61 34.58 11.62
C ALA A 781 37.42 34.38 12.92
N CYS A 782 37.59 33.14 13.34
CA CYS A 782 38.30 32.84 14.58
C CYS A 782 39.75 33.34 14.56
N ARG A 783 40.42 33.38 13.41
CA ARG A 783 41.76 33.95 13.24
C ARG A 783 41.91 35.42 13.67
N ASP A 784 40.78 36.20 13.60
CA ASP A 784 40.77 37.62 13.97
C ASP A 784 40.57 37.84 15.46
N ILE A 785 40.33 36.77 16.24
CA ILE A 785 40.13 36.85 17.69
C ILE A 785 41.48 36.55 18.37
N SER A 786 41.91 37.45 19.26
CA SER A 786 43.17 37.34 19.95
C SER A 786 43.27 36.13 20.85
N THR A 787 44.39 35.37 20.74
CA THR A 787 44.72 34.29 21.64
C THR A 787 45.46 34.87 22.85
N LEU A 788 44.89 34.69 24.04
CA LEU A 788 45.37 35.29 25.32
C LEU A 788 45.42 34.20 26.40
N GLY A 789 46.25 34.41 27.40
CA GLY A 789 46.39 33.50 28.50
C GLY A 789 45.15 33.35 29.37
N ARG A 790 45.08 32.29 30.10
CA ARG A 790 43.88 31.77 30.77
C ARG A 790 43.21 32.80 31.70
N ILE A 791 43.93 33.63 32.46
CA ILE A 791 43.38 34.59 33.46
C ILE A 791 43.40 36.03 32.91
N THR A 792 42.72 36.24 31.77
CA THR A 792 42.55 37.57 31.14
C THR A 792 41.09 37.89 30.86
N SER A 793 40.78 39.19 30.70
CA SER A 793 39.40 39.68 30.43
C SER A 793 39.00 39.68 28.96
N GLY A 794 39.91 39.29 28.05
CA GLY A 794 39.63 39.28 26.61
C GLY A 794 39.68 40.66 25.95
N VAL A 795 39.28 40.68 24.65
CA VAL A 795 39.19 41.90 23.81
C VAL A 795 37.72 42.11 23.36
N LYS A 796 37.38 43.30 22.88
CA LYS A 796 36.07 43.61 22.38
C LYS A 796 35.84 42.90 21.03
N LEU A 797 34.78 42.06 20.96
CA LEU A 797 34.41 41.28 19.76
C LEU A 797 33.26 41.96 18.96
N ILE A 798 32.32 42.59 19.67
CA ILE A 798 31.15 43.24 19.07
C ILE A 798 30.93 44.61 19.77
N ASN A 799 30.47 45.60 19.02
CA ASN A 799 29.95 46.88 19.58
C ASN A 799 28.46 46.68 19.89
N LEU A 800 28.13 46.83 21.17
CA LEU A 800 26.77 46.75 21.68
C LEU A 800 26.24 48.14 21.97
N ASP A 801 24.95 48.39 21.69
CA ASP A 801 24.22 49.58 22.11
C ASP A 801 23.91 49.51 23.61
N GLU A 802 23.55 50.65 24.20
CA GLU A 802 23.30 50.76 25.65
C GLU A 802 22.15 49.85 26.09
N GLY A 803 22.39 48.92 27.01
CA GLY A 803 21.41 47.94 27.50
C GLY A 803 21.38 46.62 26.75
N VAL A 804 22.00 46.53 25.57
CA VAL A 804 22.05 45.29 24.77
C VAL A 804 23.18 44.41 25.24
N LYS A 805 22.92 43.09 25.34
CA LYS A 805 23.89 42.06 25.74
C LYS A 805 24.06 40.99 24.65
N VAL A 806 25.19 40.28 24.69
CA VAL A 806 25.35 39.07 23.92
C VAL A 806 24.57 37.96 24.60
N ALA A 807 23.66 37.33 23.85
CA ALA A 807 22.82 36.24 24.33
C ALA A 807 23.51 34.89 24.18
N THR A 808 24.13 34.64 23.02
CA THR A 808 24.76 33.32 22.74
C THR A 808 25.91 33.44 21.72
N VAL A 809 26.77 32.41 21.67
CA VAL A 809 27.82 32.20 20.66
C VAL A 809 27.65 30.86 19.98
N SER A 810 27.60 30.86 18.66
CA SER A 810 27.44 29.65 17.83
C SER A 810 28.62 29.48 16.86
N LYS A 811 28.96 28.23 16.55
CA LYS A 811 30.08 27.86 15.65
C LYS A 811 29.55 27.58 14.24
N VAL A 812 30.15 28.17 13.23
CA VAL A 812 29.82 27.89 11.81
C VAL A 812 30.59 26.63 11.36
N ARG A 813 29.87 25.63 10.81
CA ARG A 813 30.52 24.45 10.21
C ARG A 813 30.96 24.78 8.78
N LYS A 814 32.15 24.28 8.34
CA LYS A 814 32.55 24.30 6.92
C LYS A 814 31.67 23.35 6.09
N ASN A 815 31.38 23.74 4.83
CA ASN A 815 30.79 22.82 3.86
C ASN A 815 31.79 21.70 3.52
N PRO A 816 31.34 20.46 3.36
CA PRO A 816 32.21 19.35 2.89
C PRO A 816 32.77 19.55 1.48
N SER A 817 32.18 20.45 0.66
CA SER A 817 32.63 20.75 -0.70
C SER A 817 33.92 21.60 -0.77
N ASP A 818 34.38 22.18 0.33
CA ASP A 818 35.59 23.02 0.36
C ASP A 818 36.90 22.23 0.61
N GLU A 819 36.85 20.90 0.75
CA GLU A 819 38.04 20.06 0.94
C GLU A 819 38.72 19.59 -0.38
N ASN A 820 38.11 19.86 -1.56
CA ASN A 820 38.65 19.42 -2.86
C ASN A 820 39.00 20.58 -3.83
N GLY A 821 39.46 21.72 -3.34
CA GLY A 821 39.89 22.84 -4.16
C GLY A 821 41.32 23.24 -3.88
N SER A 822 42.28 22.58 -4.52
CA SER A 822 43.66 23.03 -4.65
C SER A 822 43.76 24.31 -5.51
N GLU A 823 44.49 25.28 -5.01
CA GLU A 823 45.24 26.33 -5.71
C GLU A 823 44.83 26.65 -7.18
N ALA A 824 44.20 27.81 -7.38
CA ALA A 824 44.37 28.57 -8.59
C ALA A 824 44.34 30.07 -8.27
N SER A 825 45.45 30.69 -8.68
CA SER A 825 45.91 32.06 -8.57
C SER A 825 44.89 33.14 -8.92
N ASP A 826 45.06 34.27 -8.22
CA ASP A 826 44.62 35.59 -8.58
C ASP A 826 45.00 35.96 -10.03
N GLU A 827 44.09 36.53 -10.77
CA GLU A 827 44.23 37.71 -11.60
C GLU A 827 42.91 38.03 -12.34
N ASN A 828 42.39 39.18 -12.15
CA ASN A 828 41.82 40.18 -13.02
C ASN A 828 40.52 40.84 -12.48
N GLY A 829 40.69 42.10 -12.12
CA GLY A 829 39.64 43.02 -11.92
C GLY A 829 38.90 43.44 -13.20
N TYR A 830 37.63 43.74 -13.07
CA TYR A 830 36.95 44.76 -13.85
C TYR A 830 35.78 45.38 -13.07
N SER A 831 35.67 46.67 -13.28
CA SER A 831 34.95 47.76 -12.74
C SER A 831 33.42 47.67 -12.69
N GLU A 832 32.91 48.50 -11.73
CA GLU A 832 31.50 48.91 -11.55
C GLU A 832 30.83 49.44 -12.80
N GLU A 833 29.57 49.18 -12.96
CA GLU A 833 28.58 50.13 -13.46
C GLU A 833 27.21 49.95 -12.84
N ASN A 834 26.70 51.08 -12.31
CA ASN A 834 25.37 51.27 -11.76
C ASN A 834 24.28 51.15 -12.83
N ILE A 835 23.18 50.49 -12.49
CA ILE A 835 21.87 50.90 -13.00
C ILE A 835 20.83 50.71 -11.89
N ALA A 836 20.32 51.86 -11.43
CA ALA A 836 19.11 52.00 -10.66
C ALA A 836 17.90 51.97 -11.60
N THR A 837 16.88 51.23 -11.31
CA THR A 837 15.50 51.57 -11.66
C THR A 837 14.50 51.05 -10.64
N ASP A 838 13.80 52.02 -10.11
CA ASP A 838 12.51 51.94 -9.42
C ASP A 838 11.51 51.05 -10.16
N THR A 839 10.74 50.26 -9.42
CA THR A 839 9.29 50.18 -9.67
C THR A 839 8.54 49.66 -8.44
N GLN A 840 7.50 50.38 -8.17
CA GLN A 840 6.54 50.33 -7.07
C GLN A 840 5.79 48.98 -6.93
N GLU A 841 5.41 48.69 -5.70
CA GLU A 841 4.40 47.78 -5.23
C GLU A 841 3.05 48.03 -5.90
N ASP A 842 2.39 46.96 -6.32
CA ASP A 842 0.93 46.88 -6.34
C ASP A 842 0.50 45.51 -5.79
N ALA A 843 -0.02 45.55 -4.56
CA ALA A 843 -0.73 44.45 -3.91
C ALA A 843 -2.12 44.31 -4.54
N VAL A 844 -2.40 43.18 -5.15
CA VAL A 844 -3.78 42.80 -5.49
C VAL A 844 -4.16 41.56 -4.69
N ASP A 845 -5.06 41.85 -3.77
CA ASP A 845 -5.84 40.90 -2.96
C ASP A 845 -6.85 40.20 -3.89
N ILE A 846 -6.66 38.90 -4.17
CA ILE A 846 -7.66 38.06 -4.85
C ILE A 846 -8.15 37.03 -3.84
N GLN A 847 -9.28 37.33 -3.23
CA GLN A 847 -10.06 36.47 -2.39
C GLN A 847 -10.59 35.26 -3.14
N ASP A 848 -10.42 34.15 -2.50
CA ASP A 848 -10.96 32.81 -2.58
C ASP A 848 -12.49 32.77 -2.87
N LYS A 849 -12.87 32.59 -4.13
CA LYS A 849 -14.28 32.44 -4.56
C LYS A 849 -14.58 31.19 -5.39
N SER A 850 -13.58 30.32 -5.62
CA SER A 850 -13.76 29.17 -6.49
C SER A 850 -14.17 27.89 -5.73
N ILE A 851 -13.83 27.77 -4.45
CA ILE A 851 -14.13 26.58 -3.63
C ILE A 851 -15.58 26.60 -3.11
N ASP A 852 -16.10 27.78 -2.78
CA ASP A 852 -17.48 27.94 -2.30
C ASP A 852 -18.53 27.66 -3.38
N ARG A 853 -18.20 27.80 -4.68
CA ARG A 853 -19.11 27.49 -5.77
C ARG A 853 -19.33 26.01 -6.03
N LEU A 854 -18.38 25.17 -5.63
CA LEU A 854 -18.51 23.71 -5.80
C LEU A 854 -19.28 23.04 -4.64
N LEU A 855 -19.25 23.65 -3.47
CA LEU A 855 -20.05 23.20 -2.33
C LEU A 855 -21.53 23.56 -2.50
N ASP A 856 -21.86 24.73 -3.08
CA ASP A 856 -23.24 25.16 -3.38
C ASP A 856 -23.90 24.35 -4.51
N ALA A 857 -23.10 23.75 -5.42
CA ALA A 857 -23.61 22.87 -6.46
C ALA A 857 -23.96 21.45 -5.92
N ALA A 858 -23.18 20.93 -4.98
CA ALA A 858 -23.40 19.62 -4.38
C ALA A 858 -24.60 19.61 -3.40
N GLU A 859 -24.88 20.73 -2.73
CA GLU A 859 -26.05 20.86 -1.84
C GLU A 859 -27.39 21.02 -2.61
N LYS A 860 -27.36 21.54 -3.84
CA LYS A 860 -28.57 21.69 -4.66
C LYS A 860 -29.04 20.41 -5.33
N ASP A 861 -28.17 19.46 -5.59
CA ASP A 861 -28.55 18.15 -6.16
C ASP A 861 -29.10 17.15 -5.12
N GLN A 862 -28.98 17.43 -3.83
CA GLN A 862 -29.60 16.61 -2.76
C GLN A 862 -31.04 17.04 -2.40
N GLN A 863 -31.59 18.10 -3.01
CA GLN A 863 -32.96 18.56 -2.76
C GLN A 863 -33.90 18.47 -3.97
N GLN A 864 -33.52 17.72 -5.01
CA GLN A 864 -34.45 17.36 -6.07
C GLN A 864 -34.68 15.82 -6.19
#